data_ba680c1f5a193e9b9c74310db1e27291
#
_entry.id   ba680c1f5a193e9b9c74310db1e27291
#
_cell.length_a   1.000
_cell.length_b   1.000
_cell.length_c   1.000
_cell.angle_alpha   90.00
_cell.angle_beta   90.00
_cell.angle_gamma   90.00
#
_symmetry.space_group_name_H-M   'P 1'
#
loop_
_entity.id
_entity.type
_entity.pdbx_description
1 polymer ?
#
loop_
_entity_poly.entity_id
_entity_poly.type
_entity_poly.pdbx_seq_one_letter_code
_entity_poly.pdbx_strand_id
1 'polypeptide(L)'
;MTWERGFQRCWRVAIAMAALHGSASAQEPAPIDAARSAFLKGDYAASLAAAQKATPDDEDFPEFIALEIRTLVETGKYQEAVERVGELGRRAAFYPELALEAGRALRAAGHRDVASDLIERAVRFEAPRPAKDKSRATVAFGELLLEHRVDAKVVLDRLLEPAKKADPEGRAPYLALGKLALANHDRQLAAEYFREGLKRFPGDPDFNLGLEQSGLDLPAANREPGIASYLDLALKANPKHTAALLFKATELTGRKAFKEAKDVFEQVLAINPDHPEAWAGLAAIALVQDDEKEATAAIARAKKLHEDNPRVPEIIGTTLAGQYRFAEGIKYLEEARQLDPLSPPILFELGSNQLRFGQLDHGWENVALAHELDPYNVAAFNLITLRDKLRDYPVREKDGVRLRMSPEDMAVFGGRALELAARAKTTLADKYGIRLSVPVMVEILPKQEDFAIRTFGLPGGESFLGVCFGPLITMTSPRGRLGRSNWEAVLWHEMAHTITLDASRHRIPRWLSEGISVFEEREVHAGWGQGMTSEFRKRFLDGEVPPISRLDESFAGEDIMLGYYHSSLVAEYIVRTFGMEAMRAILADLSTGKPVDEAIAKHTKTANLEKDFLEYAKKIANSYGPDLDWTPLEDEEYVAYREDPAKWVAANPKRYAATMMLVSALTEERKWQDSKDLLEKIIAAEPNNRESFNPYMSLALACRGLGDEAGERAALLKLLSIDSNVSDAAARLLELGGTMSAAERAAHGDQMLQTNPFQEKAYRTLAAAAKESGDPRRTREALESLLALEPRDAGRLHYELATLLRKSDPVPARRQVLQALEENPRFQAALELLSTFPPAPPNK
;
A
#
# COMPACT_ATOMS: atom_id res chain seq x y z
N MET A 1 -50.59 -42.96 -4.85
CA MET A 1 -51.86 -42.23 -4.78
C MET A 1 -52.20 -41.84 -3.35
N THR A 2 -51.28 -41.23 -2.60
CA THR A 2 -51.54 -40.76 -1.22
C THR A 2 -50.77 -39.48 -0.85
N TRP A 3 -50.12 -38.84 -1.82
CA TRP A 3 -49.39 -37.60 -1.58
C TRP A 3 -50.05 -36.31 -2.14
N GLU A 4 -51.00 -36.45 -3.06
CA GLU A 4 -51.68 -35.29 -3.67
C GLU A 4 -52.85 -34.69 -2.86
N ARG A 5 -53.36 -35.39 -1.86
CA ARG A 5 -54.51 -34.88 -1.03
C ARG A 5 -54.06 -34.05 0.17
N GLY A 6 -52.78 -34.08 0.53
CA GLY A 6 -52.22 -33.25 1.62
C GLY A 6 -51.93 -31.81 1.20
N PHE A 7 -51.51 -31.60 -0.04
CA PHE A 7 -51.05 -30.30 -0.54
C PHE A 7 -52.21 -29.31 -0.84
N GLN A 8 -53.36 -29.81 -1.23
CA GLN A 8 -54.53 -28.94 -1.48
C GLN A 8 -55.27 -28.46 -0.23
N ARG A 9 -55.07 -29.10 0.94
CA ARG A 9 -55.68 -28.64 2.20
C ARG A 9 -54.80 -27.54 2.87
N CYS A 10 -53.49 -27.58 2.73
CA CYS A 10 -52.63 -26.53 3.25
C CYS A 10 -52.77 -25.21 2.47
N TRP A 11 -53.03 -25.26 1.18
CA TRP A 11 -53.19 -24.04 0.36
C TRP A 11 -54.51 -23.28 0.64
N ARG A 12 -55.58 -23.99 1.00
CA ARG A 12 -56.87 -23.36 1.36
C ARG A 12 -56.88 -22.74 2.77
N VAL A 13 -56.04 -23.21 3.69
CA VAL A 13 -55.91 -22.60 5.02
C VAL A 13 -54.96 -21.38 4.95
N ALA A 14 -53.94 -21.39 4.10
CA ALA A 14 -53.07 -20.22 3.90
C ALA A 14 -53.80 -19.05 3.23
N ILE A 15 -54.74 -19.30 2.31
CA ILE A 15 -55.54 -18.23 1.68
C ILE A 15 -56.61 -17.68 2.65
N ALA A 16 -57.15 -18.52 3.56
CA ALA A 16 -58.12 -18.05 4.56
C ALA A 16 -57.49 -17.30 5.73
N MET A 17 -56.21 -17.54 6.05
CA MET A 17 -55.48 -16.71 7.05
C MET A 17 -54.90 -15.41 6.48
N ALA A 18 -54.62 -15.34 5.17
CA ALA A 18 -54.24 -14.08 4.52
C ALA A 18 -55.43 -13.11 4.33
N ALA A 19 -56.68 -13.59 4.44
CA ALA A 19 -57.88 -12.75 4.34
C ALA A 19 -58.37 -12.21 5.71
N LEU A 20 -57.73 -12.59 6.82
CA LEU A 20 -58.06 -12.13 8.19
C LEU A 20 -56.96 -11.26 8.83
N HIS A 21 -55.86 -11.01 8.14
CA HIS A 21 -55.01 -9.90 8.49
C HIS A 21 -55.59 -8.69 7.77
N GLY A 22 -56.28 -7.91 8.55
CA GLY A 22 -56.74 -6.62 8.12
C GLY A 22 -55.65 -5.87 7.37
N SER A 23 -56.02 -5.26 6.27
CA SER A 23 -55.25 -4.27 5.58
C SER A 23 -54.73 -3.28 6.65
N ALA A 24 -53.50 -3.46 7.11
CA ALA A 24 -52.73 -2.34 7.60
C ALA A 24 -52.69 -1.39 6.39
N SER A 25 -53.55 -0.39 6.38
CA SER A 25 -53.40 0.73 5.48
C SER A 25 -51.95 1.16 5.65
N ALA A 26 -51.13 1.00 4.59
CA ALA A 26 -49.82 1.61 4.57
C ALA A 26 -50.12 3.09 4.86
N GLN A 27 -49.80 3.54 6.07
CA GLN A 27 -49.95 4.92 6.48
C GLN A 27 -49.16 5.72 5.44
N GLU A 28 -49.77 6.64 4.72
CA GLU A 28 -49.08 7.49 3.77
C GLU A 28 -47.88 8.09 4.53
N PRO A 29 -46.65 7.94 3.95
CA PRO A 29 -45.47 8.48 4.63
C PRO A 29 -45.69 9.97 4.96
N ALA A 30 -45.25 10.40 6.12
CA ALA A 30 -45.31 11.81 6.48
C ALA A 30 -44.78 12.68 5.34
N PRO A 31 -45.36 13.84 5.05
CA PRO A 31 -44.96 14.66 3.91
C PRO A 31 -43.44 14.95 3.87
N ILE A 32 -42.81 15.11 5.04
CA ILE A 32 -41.35 15.29 5.15
C ILE A 32 -40.56 14.05 4.74
N ASP A 33 -41.06 12.84 5.06
CA ASP A 33 -40.35 11.60 4.67
C ASP A 33 -40.45 11.35 3.17
N ALA A 34 -41.56 11.76 2.53
CA ALA A 34 -41.66 11.74 1.07
C ALA A 34 -40.66 12.71 0.41
N ALA A 35 -40.52 13.93 0.95
CA ALA A 35 -39.51 14.90 0.47
C ALA A 35 -38.07 14.40 0.65
N ARG A 36 -37.75 13.78 1.79
CA ARG A 36 -36.45 13.17 2.05
C ARG A 36 -36.18 11.98 1.11
N SER A 37 -37.17 11.12 0.87
CA SER A 37 -37.06 10.03 -0.07
C SER A 37 -36.77 10.50 -1.49
N ALA A 38 -37.40 11.60 -1.94
CA ALA A 38 -37.09 12.22 -3.23
C ALA A 38 -35.63 12.71 -3.27
N PHE A 39 -35.15 13.36 -2.22
CA PHE A 39 -33.75 13.78 -2.10
C PHE A 39 -32.77 12.59 -2.23
N LEU A 40 -33.00 11.54 -1.48
CA LEU A 40 -32.15 10.33 -1.49
C LEU A 40 -32.11 9.62 -2.85
N LYS A 41 -33.14 9.77 -3.65
CA LYS A 41 -33.23 9.22 -5.02
C LYS A 41 -32.68 10.15 -6.09
N GLY A 42 -32.23 11.36 -5.72
CA GLY A 42 -31.71 12.38 -6.65
C GLY A 42 -32.80 13.15 -7.41
N ASP A 43 -34.06 13.04 -6.97
CA ASP A 43 -35.14 13.89 -7.45
C ASP A 43 -35.18 15.20 -6.62
N TYR A 44 -34.13 15.99 -6.80
CA TYR A 44 -33.95 17.24 -6.09
C TYR A 44 -35.05 18.26 -6.38
N ALA A 45 -35.63 18.22 -7.59
CA ALA A 45 -36.76 19.12 -7.95
C ALA A 45 -38.00 18.77 -7.15
N ALA A 46 -38.37 17.49 -7.05
CA ALA A 46 -39.50 17.06 -6.23
C ALA A 46 -39.27 17.31 -4.73
N SER A 47 -38.07 17.08 -4.24
CA SER A 47 -37.67 17.35 -2.86
C SER A 47 -37.85 18.84 -2.51
N LEU A 48 -37.28 19.73 -3.35
CA LEU A 48 -37.36 21.16 -3.20
C LEU A 48 -38.80 21.66 -3.25
N ALA A 49 -39.57 21.21 -4.24
CA ALA A 49 -40.98 21.61 -4.39
C ALA A 49 -41.86 21.14 -3.22
N ALA A 50 -41.53 20.00 -2.60
CA ALA A 50 -42.24 19.52 -1.41
C ALA A 50 -41.85 20.37 -0.17
N ALA A 51 -40.54 20.64 -0.01
CA ALA A 51 -40.04 21.43 1.11
C ALA A 51 -40.61 22.88 1.11
N GLN A 52 -40.72 23.52 -0.05
CA GLN A 52 -41.23 24.87 -0.22
C GLN A 52 -42.75 25.01 -0.01
N LYS A 53 -43.49 23.90 0.04
CA LYS A 53 -44.93 23.92 0.36
C LYS A 53 -45.21 23.96 1.86
N ALA A 54 -44.19 23.65 2.68
CA ALA A 54 -44.38 23.65 4.13
C ALA A 54 -44.66 25.05 4.65
N THR A 55 -45.56 25.12 5.62
CA THR A 55 -45.99 26.36 6.26
C THR A 55 -45.57 26.39 7.74
N PRO A 56 -45.48 27.54 8.38
CA PRO A 56 -45.15 27.64 9.81
C PRO A 56 -46.08 26.88 10.77
N ASP A 57 -47.22 26.44 10.27
CA ASP A 57 -48.18 25.65 11.05
C ASP A 57 -47.90 24.15 11.00
N ASP A 58 -46.99 23.71 10.11
CA ASP A 58 -46.54 22.31 10.04
C ASP A 58 -45.60 22.01 11.20
N GLU A 59 -45.82 20.90 11.89
CA GLU A 59 -45.00 20.45 13.03
C GLU A 59 -43.52 20.26 12.60
N ASP A 60 -43.29 19.73 11.39
CA ASP A 60 -41.97 19.48 10.82
C ASP A 60 -41.39 20.67 10.03
N PHE A 61 -41.95 21.88 10.16
CA PHE A 61 -41.55 23.06 9.40
C PHE A 61 -40.03 23.34 9.44
N PRO A 62 -39.33 23.28 10.60
CA PRO A 62 -37.87 23.49 10.64
C PRO A 62 -37.11 22.44 9.83
N GLU A 63 -37.59 21.22 9.80
CA GLU A 63 -36.97 20.11 9.05
C GLU A 63 -37.15 20.26 7.52
N PHE A 64 -38.32 20.77 7.10
CA PHE A 64 -38.55 21.13 5.71
C PHE A 64 -37.61 22.23 5.23
N ILE A 65 -37.41 23.24 6.04
CA ILE A 65 -36.51 24.36 5.71
C ILE A 65 -35.05 23.87 5.68
N ALA A 66 -34.65 23.00 6.61
CA ALA A 66 -33.32 22.39 6.57
C ALA A 66 -33.10 21.60 5.28
N LEU A 67 -34.10 20.80 4.85
CA LEU A 67 -34.06 20.06 3.60
C LEU A 67 -34.08 20.98 2.36
N GLU A 68 -34.84 22.05 2.39
CA GLU A 68 -34.83 23.08 1.34
C GLU A 68 -33.42 23.66 1.16
N ILE A 69 -32.79 24.15 2.24
CA ILE A 69 -31.44 24.72 2.22
C ILE A 69 -30.45 23.70 1.71
N ARG A 70 -30.49 22.46 2.20
CA ARG A 70 -29.62 21.36 1.73
C ARG A 70 -29.79 21.10 0.25
N THR A 71 -31.05 21.07 -0.25
CA THR A 71 -31.33 20.80 -1.67
C THR A 71 -30.85 21.94 -2.57
N LEU A 72 -30.99 23.20 -2.11
CA LEU A 72 -30.46 24.37 -2.81
C LEU A 72 -28.92 24.30 -2.93
N VAL A 73 -28.22 23.97 -1.86
CA VAL A 73 -26.77 23.84 -1.86
C VAL A 73 -26.34 22.69 -2.80
N GLU A 74 -27.00 21.53 -2.71
CA GLU A 74 -26.71 20.35 -3.54
C GLU A 74 -26.84 20.66 -5.05
N THR A 75 -27.78 21.54 -5.40
CA THR A 75 -28.05 21.94 -6.79
C THR A 75 -27.35 23.24 -7.22
N GLY A 76 -26.44 23.78 -6.41
CA GLY A 76 -25.64 24.97 -6.72
C GLY A 76 -26.35 26.31 -6.59
N LYS A 77 -27.52 26.32 -5.94
CA LYS A 77 -28.33 27.54 -5.71
C LYS A 77 -27.94 28.22 -4.39
N TYR A 78 -26.63 28.46 -4.26
CA TYR A 78 -26.03 28.97 -3.02
C TYR A 78 -26.63 30.29 -2.56
N GLN A 79 -26.91 31.23 -3.51
CA GLN A 79 -27.48 32.53 -3.19
C GLN A 79 -28.93 32.40 -2.61
N GLU A 80 -29.77 31.56 -3.26
CA GLU A 80 -31.10 31.25 -2.77
C GLU A 80 -31.07 30.64 -1.35
N ALA A 81 -30.08 29.73 -1.09
CA ALA A 81 -29.89 29.15 0.23
C ALA A 81 -29.49 30.18 1.28
N VAL A 82 -28.59 31.13 0.96
CA VAL A 82 -28.16 32.20 1.86
C VAL A 82 -29.31 33.18 2.14
N GLU A 83 -30.08 33.55 1.10
CA GLU A 83 -31.28 34.39 1.27
C GLU A 83 -32.29 33.71 2.19
N ARG A 84 -32.52 32.41 2.01
CA ARG A 84 -33.42 31.63 2.87
C ARG A 84 -32.96 31.61 4.34
N VAL A 85 -31.63 31.43 4.57
CA VAL A 85 -31.03 31.55 5.92
C VAL A 85 -31.23 32.98 6.48
N GLY A 86 -31.06 34.00 5.65
CA GLY A 86 -31.25 35.41 6.03
C GLY A 86 -32.67 35.74 6.52
N GLU A 87 -33.71 35.17 5.87
CA GLU A 87 -35.12 35.32 6.27
C GLU A 87 -35.37 34.71 7.66
N LEU A 88 -34.70 33.64 8.01
CA LEU A 88 -34.83 32.99 9.32
C LEU A 88 -34.10 33.76 10.42
N GLY A 89 -33.02 34.42 10.07
CA GLY A 89 -32.18 35.16 10.98
C GLY A 89 -31.76 34.33 12.20
N ARG A 90 -31.91 34.87 13.40
CA ARG A 90 -31.53 34.19 14.65
C ARG A 90 -32.36 32.95 14.97
N ARG A 91 -33.54 32.76 14.34
CA ARG A 91 -34.40 31.58 14.59
C ARG A 91 -33.75 30.27 14.10
N ALA A 92 -32.90 30.33 13.11
CA ALA A 92 -32.20 29.15 12.61
C ALA A 92 -31.41 28.43 13.72
N ALA A 93 -30.83 29.14 14.68
CA ALA A 93 -30.06 28.56 15.77
C ALA A 93 -30.87 27.74 16.79
N PHE A 94 -32.20 27.86 16.83
CA PHE A 94 -33.01 27.13 17.80
C PHE A 94 -33.26 25.65 17.43
N TYR A 95 -33.06 25.29 16.16
CA TYR A 95 -33.33 23.96 15.63
C TYR A 95 -32.05 23.36 15.12
N PRO A 96 -31.50 22.27 15.74
CA PRO A 96 -30.20 21.73 15.40
C PRO A 96 -30.02 21.34 13.91
N GLU A 97 -31.01 20.67 13.31
CA GLU A 97 -30.95 20.30 11.88
C GLU A 97 -30.89 21.55 10.98
N LEU A 98 -31.71 22.55 11.28
CA LEU A 98 -31.73 23.79 10.53
C LEU A 98 -30.45 24.61 10.71
N ALA A 99 -29.93 24.70 11.94
CA ALA A 99 -28.66 25.37 12.23
C ALA A 99 -27.48 24.73 11.50
N LEU A 100 -27.47 23.39 11.44
CA LEU A 100 -26.45 22.65 10.75
C LEU A 100 -26.43 22.91 9.24
N GLU A 101 -27.60 22.80 8.59
CA GLU A 101 -27.70 23.01 7.13
C GLU A 101 -27.51 24.50 6.77
N ALA A 102 -28.00 25.41 7.59
CA ALA A 102 -27.76 26.84 7.42
C ALA A 102 -26.28 27.23 7.58
N GLY A 103 -25.59 26.66 8.58
CA GLY A 103 -24.15 26.85 8.78
C GLY A 103 -23.33 26.33 7.59
N ARG A 104 -23.69 25.17 7.07
CA ARG A 104 -23.06 24.57 5.88
C ARG A 104 -23.30 25.44 4.63
N ALA A 105 -24.50 25.88 4.40
CA ALA A 105 -24.84 26.75 3.27
C ALA A 105 -24.05 28.08 3.30
N LEU A 106 -24.00 28.72 4.47
CA LEU A 106 -23.22 29.94 4.66
C LEU A 106 -21.73 29.75 4.38
N ARG A 107 -21.15 28.67 4.89
CA ARG A 107 -19.73 28.34 4.60
C ARG A 107 -19.49 28.09 3.11
N ALA A 108 -20.35 27.31 2.48
CA ALA A 108 -20.23 26.99 1.06
C ALA A 108 -20.32 28.26 0.19
N ALA A 109 -21.08 29.25 0.62
CA ALA A 109 -21.19 30.55 -0.03
C ALA A 109 -20.12 31.57 0.42
N GLY A 110 -19.15 31.21 1.25
CA GLY A 110 -18.04 32.05 1.70
C GLY A 110 -18.34 32.93 2.92
N HIS A 111 -19.48 32.78 3.54
CA HIS A 111 -19.89 33.57 4.75
C HIS A 111 -19.41 32.91 6.06
N ARG A 112 -18.10 32.65 6.21
CA ARG A 112 -17.52 31.88 7.33
C ARG A 112 -17.83 32.46 8.70
N ASP A 113 -17.68 33.77 8.87
CA ASP A 113 -17.93 34.44 10.17
C ASP A 113 -19.37 34.31 10.59
N VAL A 114 -20.30 34.50 9.65
CA VAL A 114 -21.74 34.37 9.91
C VAL A 114 -22.11 32.93 10.23
N ALA A 115 -21.52 31.97 9.53
CA ALA A 115 -21.70 30.54 9.82
C ALA A 115 -21.19 30.20 11.22
N SER A 116 -20.00 30.67 11.59
CA SER A 116 -19.40 30.43 12.91
C SER A 116 -20.23 31.01 14.02
N ASP A 117 -20.72 32.27 13.88
CA ASP A 117 -21.64 32.92 14.86
C ASP A 117 -22.95 32.12 15.00
N LEU A 118 -23.53 31.66 13.89
CA LEU A 118 -24.72 30.82 13.90
C LEU A 118 -24.52 29.53 14.68
N ILE A 119 -23.44 28.81 14.38
CA ILE A 119 -23.09 27.53 15.00
C ILE A 119 -22.78 27.73 16.49
N GLU A 120 -21.97 28.76 16.84
CA GLU A 120 -21.69 29.10 18.23
C GLU A 120 -22.96 29.37 19.04
N ARG A 121 -23.93 30.05 18.45
CA ARG A 121 -25.24 30.28 19.10
C ARG A 121 -26.02 28.99 19.26
N ALA A 122 -26.04 28.14 18.23
CA ALA A 122 -26.78 26.88 18.26
C ALA A 122 -26.26 25.93 19.35
N VAL A 123 -24.94 25.83 19.52
CA VAL A 123 -24.31 24.93 20.52
C VAL A 123 -24.42 25.46 21.96
N ARG A 124 -24.85 26.72 22.17
CA ARG A 124 -25.13 27.26 23.51
C ARG A 124 -26.48 26.79 24.07
N PHE A 125 -27.36 26.24 23.25
CA PHE A 125 -28.59 25.64 23.72
C PHE A 125 -28.33 24.28 24.38
N GLU A 126 -29.27 23.85 25.23
CA GLU A 126 -29.19 22.52 25.83
C GLU A 126 -29.29 21.43 24.75
N ALA A 127 -28.39 20.48 24.81
CA ALA A 127 -28.41 19.34 23.89
C ALA A 127 -29.75 18.60 23.95
N PRO A 128 -30.37 18.26 22.82
CA PRO A 128 -31.59 17.45 22.82
C PRO A 128 -31.35 16.15 23.58
N ARG A 129 -32.27 15.78 24.48
CA ARG A 129 -32.18 14.50 25.18
C ARG A 129 -32.38 13.37 24.17
N PRO A 130 -31.51 12.32 24.19
CA PRO A 130 -31.69 11.18 23.30
C PRO A 130 -33.06 10.52 23.52
N ALA A 131 -33.91 10.62 22.51
CA ALA A 131 -35.24 10.03 22.48
C ALA A 131 -35.56 9.68 21.03
N LYS A 132 -36.46 8.73 20.79
CA LYS A 132 -36.75 8.23 19.44
C LYS A 132 -37.26 9.36 18.52
N ASP A 133 -38.15 10.19 19.00
CA ASP A 133 -38.70 11.37 18.31
C ASP A 133 -37.70 12.52 18.13
N LYS A 134 -36.56 12.49 18.84
CA LYS A 134 -35.52 13.51 18.82
C LYS A 134 -34.18 13.03 18.31
N SER A 135 -34.09 11.82 17.78
CA SER A 135 -32.82 11.24 17.39
C SER A 135 -32.10 12.04 16.30
N ARG A 136 -32.84 12.59 15.33
CA ARG A 136 -32.26 13.45 14.28
C ARG A 136 -31.73 14.77 14.84
N ALA A 137 -32.47 15.43 15.70
CA ALA A 137 -32.04 16.66 16.35
C ALA A 137 -30.81 16.43 17.23
N THR A 138 -30.74 15.29 17.94
CA THR A 138 -29.58 14.89 18.74
C THR A 138 -28.36 14.67 17.87
N VAL A 139 -28.51 13.99 16.74
CA VAL A 139 -27.45 13.76 15.74
C VAL A 139 -26.98 15.10 15.16
N ALA A 140 -27.89 15.95 14.70
CA ALA A 140 -27.54 17.24 14.12
C ALA A 140 -26.84 18.15 15.13
N PHE A 141 -27.24 18.10 16.42
CA PHE A 141 -26.52 18.81 17.48
C PHE A 141 -25.11 18.26 17.70
N GLY A 142 -24.92 16.93 17.62
CA GLY A 142 -23.59 16.29 17.65
C GLY A 142 -22.72 16.75 16.48
N GLU A 143 -23.28 16.81 15.27
CA GLU A 143 -22.55 17.31 14.09
C GLU A 143 -22.22 18.82 14.24
N LEU A 144 -23.11 19.65 14.80
CA LEU A 144 -22.80 21.06 15.12
C LEU A 144 -21.61 21.18 16.09
N LEU A 145 -21.56 20.31 17.11
CA LEU A 145 -20.42 20.29 18.05
C LEU A 145 -19.11 19.91 17.36
N LEU A 146 -19.15 18.95 16.44
CA LEU A 146 -17.96 18.58 15.61
C LEU A 146 -17.54 19.77 14.73
N GLU A 147 -18.48 20.46 14.10
CA GLU A 147 -18.25 21.69 13.35
C GLU A 147 -17.67 22.83 14.23
N HIS A 148 -18.05 22.85 15.52
CA HIS A 148 -17.50 23.74 16.55
C HIS A 148 -16.22 23.19 17.20
N ARG A 149 -15.63 22.11 16.64
CA ARG A 149 -14.37 21.48 17.08
C ARG A 149 -14.39 20.92 18.51
N VAL A 150 -15.54 20.45 18.97
CA VAL A 150 -15.63 19.65 20.19
C VAL A 150 -15.02 18.27 19.90
N ASP A 151 -14.32 17.71 20.88
CA ASP A 151 -13.70 16.38 20.81
C ASP A 151 -14.66 15.32 20.25
N ALA A 152 -14.26 14.68 19.19
CA ALA A 152 -15.04 13.69 18.46
C ALA A 152 -15.45 12.50 19.33
N LYS A 153 -14.61 12.09 20.28
CA LYS A 153 -14.89 11.00 21.22
C LYS A 153 -15.99 11.39 22.21
N VAL A 154 -16.00 12.64 22.64
CA VAL A 154 -17.06 13.17 23.52
C VAL A 154 -18.41 13.18 22.78
N VAL A 155 -18.42 13.62 21.53
CA VAL A 155 -19.64 13.63 20.70
C VAL A 155 -20.13 12.19 20.45
N LEU A 156 -19.23 11.29 20.12
CA LEU A 156 -19.53 9.87 19.92
C LEU A 156 -20.23 9.28 21.16
N ASP A 157 -19.58 9.38 22.32
CA ASP A 157 -20.00 8.68 23.53
C ASP A 157 -21.25 9.33 24.18
N ARG A 158 -21.39 10.65 24.08
CA ARG A 158 -22.46 11.35 24.79
C ARG A 158 -23.70 11.69 23.97
N LEU A 159 -23.57 11.65 22.64
CA LEU A 159 -24.69 12.04 21.77
C LEU A 159 -25.02 10.96 20.73
N LEU A 160 -24.06 10.55 19.89
CA LEU A 160 -24.38 9.70 18.76
C LEU A 160 -24.71 8.26 19.17
N GLU A 161 -23.91 7.64 20.05
CA GLU A 161 -24.23 6.31 20.59
C GLU A 161 -25.52 6.29 21.43
N PRO A 162 -25.78 7.25 22.32
CA PRO A 162 -27.08 7.37 22.98
C PRO A 162 -28.23 7.58 22.01
N ALA A 163 -28.09 8.37 20.94
CA ALA A 163 -29.11 8.54 19.91
C ALA A 163 -29.45 7.23 19.20
N LYS A 164 -28.43 6.42 18.84
CA LYS A 164 -28.61 5.09 18.26
C LYS A 164 -29.36 4.15 19.21
N LYS A 165 -29.03 4.18 20.50
CA LYS A 165 -29.72 3.36 21.53
C LYS A 165 -31.16 3.77 21.72
N ALA A 166 -31.46 5.07 21.65
CA ALA A 166 -32.82 5.60 21.80
C ALA A 166 -33.70 5.32 20.57
N ASP A 167 -33.09 5.32 19.38
CA ASP A 167 -33.76 5.07 18.10
C ASP A 167 -32.99 4.03 17.27
N PRO A 168 -33.11 2.74 17.62
CA PRO A 168 -32.41 1.67 16.91
C PRO A 168 -32.85 1.49 15.45
N GLU A 169 -34.02 1.99 15.09
CA GLU A 169 -34.57 1.94 13.72
C GLU A 169 -34.36 3.26 12.96
N GLY A 170 -33.73 4.26 13.58
CA GLY A 170 -33.46 5.56 12.99
C GLY A 170 -32.25 5.52 12.02
N ARG A 171 -32.41 6.15 10.85
CA ARG A 171 -31.34 6.26 9.85
C ARG A 171 -30.17 7.16 10.29
N ALA A 172 -30.50 8.31 10.85
CA ALA A 172 -29.52 9.38 11.13
C ALA A 172 -28.38 8.94 12.07
N PRO A 173 -28.63 8.21 13.19
CA PRO A 173 -27.56 7.80 14.08
C PRO A 173 -26.51 6.90 13.41
N TYR A 174 -26.95 5.91 12.64
CA TYR A 174 -26.00 4.99 11.96
C TYR A 174 -25.15 5.70 10.92
N LEU A 175 -25.77 6.63 10.17
CA LEU A 175 -25.04 7.41 9.18
C LEU A 175 -24.00 8.33 9.81
N ALA A 176 -24.37 9.05 10.87
CA ALA A 176 -23.46 9.96 11.56
C ALA A 176 -22.31 9.21 12.24
N LEU A 177 -22.60 8.09 12.91
CA LEU A 177 -21.58 7.23 13.53
C LEU A 177 -20.60 6.68 12.51
N GLY A 178 -21.10 6.16 11.38
CA GLY A 178 -20.26 5.65 10.31
C GLY A 178 -19.39 6.75 9.68
N LYS A 179 -19.95 7.92 9.41
CA LYS A 179 -19.19 9.08 8.89
C LYS A 179 -18.12 9.56 9.87
N LEU A 180 -18.45 9.62 11.17
CA LEU A 180 -17.47 10.01 12.19
C LEU A 180 -16.31 9.02 12.28
N ALA A 181 -16.61 7.71 12.27
CA ALA A 181 -15.58 6.68 12.28
C ALA A 181 -14.68 6.75 11.02
N LEU A 182 -15.26 6.97 9.82
CA LEU A 182 -14.48 7.19 8.59
C LEU A 182 -13.58 8.41 8.67
N ALA A 183 -14.10 9.54 9.14
CA ALA A 183 -13.33 10.78 9.28
C ALA A 183 -12.13 10.61 10.22
N ASN A 184 -12.22 9.66 11.17
CA ASN A 184 -11.18 9.32 12.12
C ASN A 184 -10.35 8.09 11.74
N HIS A 185 -10.44 7.65 10.47
CA HIS A 185 -9.71 6.49 9.93
C HIS A 185 -10.03 5.14 10.60
N ASP A 186 -11.11 5.04 11.38
CA ASP A 186 -11.60 3.78 11.95
C ASP A 186 -12.52 3.05 10.96
N ARG A 187 -11.89 2.50 9.90
CA ARG A 187 -12.61 1.86 8.79
C ARG A 187 -13.45 0.66 9.22
N GLN A 188 -12.96 -0.10 10.21
CA GLN A 188 -13.67 -1.28 10.68
C GLN A 188 -14.96 -0.87 11.39
N LEU A 189 -14.89 0.08 12.32
CA LEU A 189 -16.06 0.57 13.05
C LEU A 189 -17.05 1.27 12.11
N ALA A 190 -16.53 2.04 11.13
CA ALA A 190 -17.36 2.66 10.10
C ALA A 190 -18.16 1.61 9.32
N ALA A 191 -17.49 0.55 8.87
CA ALA A 191 -18.11 -0.55 8.16
C ALA A 191 -19.21 -1.25 8.99
N GLU A 192 -19.01 -1.40 10.30
CA GLU A 192 -20.02 -1.98 11.19
C GLU A 192 -21.29 -1.13 11.23
N TYR A 193 -21.15 0.19 11.45
CA TYR A 193 -22.30 1.11 11.46
C TYR A 193 -23.02 1.16 10.11
N PHE A 194 -22.30 1.23 9.02
CA PHE A 194 -22.92 1.27 7.68
C PHE A 194 -23.62 -0.04 7.33
N ARG A 195 -23.08 -1.21 7.71
CA ARG A 195 -23.76 -2.49 7.52
C ARG A 195 -25.04 -2.59 8.36
N GLU A 196 -24.99 -2.11 9.61
CA GLU A 196 -26.18 -2.08 10.46
C GLU A 196 -27.25 -1.15 9.88
N GLY A 197 -26.85 0.01 9.36
CA GLY A 197 -27.72 0.93 8.66
C GLY A 197 -28.31 0.31 7.38
N LEU A 198 -27.49 -0.32 6.54
CA LEU A 198 -27.93 -0.91 5.28
C LEU A 198 -28.92 -2.08 5.49
N LYS A 199 -28.80 -2.85 6.58
CA LYS A 199 -29.79 -3.89 6.95
C LYS A 199 -31.18 -3.31 7.21
N ARG A 200 -31.26 -2.10 7.74
CA ARG A 200 -32.53 -1.40 8.05
C ARG A 200 -33.06 -0.59 6.87
N PHE A 201 -32.16 -0.07 6.07
CA PHE A 201 -32.42 0.78 4.90
C PHE A 201 -31.79 0.17 3.64
N PRO A 202 -32.34 -0.97 3.15
CA PRO A 202 -31.80 -1.63 1.95
C PRO A 202 -31.78 -0.68 0.75
N GLY A 203 -30.66 -0.62 0.05
CA GLY A 203 -30.48 0.22 -1.13
C GLY A 203 -30.23 1.71 -0.83
N ASP A 204 -30.03 2.09 0.42
CA ASP A 204 -29.69 3.47 0.76
C ASP A 204 -28.33 3.87 0.16
N PRO A 205 -28.25 4.97 -0.62
CA PRO A 205 -27.02 5.34 -1.31
C PRO A 205 -25.90 5.79 -0.36
N ASP A 206 -26.21 6.46 0.75
CA ASP A 206 -25.20 6.92 1.71
C ASP A 206 -24.52 5.75 2.43
N PHE A 207 -25.29 4.72 2.84
CA PHE A 207 -24.70 3.54 3.47
C PHE A 207 -23.88 2.70 2.51
N ASN A 208 -24.32 2.56 1.26
CA ASN A 208 -23.52 1.89 0.23
C ASN A 208 -22.21 2.64 -0.03
N LEU A 209 -22.26 3.96 -0.19
CA LEU A 209 -21.05 4.77 -0.31
C LEU A 209 -20.11 4.62 0.89
N GLY A 210 -20.67 4.64 2.11
CA GLY A 210 -19.89 4.46 3.33
C GLY A 210 -19.19 3.10 3.41
N LEU A 211 -19.83 2.02 2.95
CA LEU A 211 -19.20 0.70 2.87
C LEU A 211 -18.06 0.67 1.86
N GLU A 212 -18.24 1.27 0.68
CA GLU A 212 -17.16 1.43 -0.30
C GLU A 212 -15.97 2.19 0.28
N GLN A 213 -16.21 3.34 0.91
CA GLN A 213 -15.18 4.15 1.54
C GLN A 213 -14.48 3.46 2.71
N SER A 214 -15.14 2.49 3.34
CA SER A 214 -14.54 1.64 4.37
C SER A 214 -13.59 0.58 3.79
N GLY A 215 -13.48 0.48 2.46
CA GLY A 215 -12.61 -0.47 1.77
C GLY A 215 -13.14 -1.90 1.77
N LEU A 216 -14.48 -2.07 1.79
CA LEU A 216 -15.11 -3.38 1.74
C LEU A 216 -15.53 -3.73 0.31
N ASP A 217 -15.22 -4.95 -0.08
CA ASP A 217 -15.70 -5.52 -1.33
C ASP A 217 -17.17 -5.95 -1.23
N LEU A 218 -17.91 -5.70 -2.31
CA LEU A 218 -19.25 -6.26 -2.46
C LEU A 218 -19.15 -7.81 -2.60
N PRO A 219 -19.84 -8.58 -1.74
CA PRO A 219 -19.81 -10.03 -1.82
C PRO A 219 -20.19 -10.55 -3.22
N ALA A 220 -19.50 -11.58 -3.71
CA ALA A 220 -19.71 -12.13 -5.05
C ALA A 220 -21.16 -12.54 -5.32
N ALA A 221 -21.86 -13.04 -4.30
CA ALA A 221 -23.29 -13.41 -4.38
C ALA A 221 -24.22 -12.20 -4.68
N ASN A 222 -23.76 -10.97 -4.45
CA ASN A 222 -24.53 -9.75 -4.66
C ASN A 222 -24.06 -8.98 -5.91
N ARG A 223 -23.10 -9.52 -6.68
CA ARG A 223 -22.64 -8.92 -7.92
C ARG A 223 -23.59 -9.30 -9.06
N GLU A 224 -23.97 -8.31 -9.85
CA GLU A 224 -24.81 -8.45 -11.03
C GLU A 224 -24.12 -7.78 -12.23
N PRO A 225 -24.51 -8.04 -13.48
CA PRO A 225 -23.99 -7.30 -14.63
C PRO A 225 -24.15 -5.79 -14.45
N GLY A 226 -23.01 -5.07 -14.45
CA GLY A 226 -22.96 -3.62 -14.22
C GLY A 226 -22.98 -3.18 -12.74
N ILE A 227 -22.94 -4.13 -11.79
CA ILE A 227 -22.85 -3.87 -10.35
C ILE A 227 -21.76 -4.75 -9.78
N ALA A 228 -20.56 -4.17 -9.63
CA ALA A 228 -19.37 -4.84 -9.11
C ALA A 228 -19.00 -4.39 -7.69
N SER A 229 -19.52 -3.23 -7.23
CA SER A 229 -19.14 -2.58 -5.99
C SER A 229 -20.33 -1.97 -5.24
N TYR A 230 -20.12 -1.58 -3.99
CA TYR A 230 -21.08 -0.79 -3.23
C TYR A 230 -21.29 0.61 -3.85
N LEU A 231 -20.27 1.16 -4.48
CA LEU A 231 -20.37 2.41 -5.22
C LEU A 231 -21.37 2.32 -6.38
N ASP A 232 -21.37 1.21 -7.12
CA ASP A 232 -22.34 0.98 -8.19
C ASP A 232 -23.77 0.90 -7.65
N LEU A 233 -23.95 0.29 -6.46
CA LEU A 233 -25.25 0.25 -5.78
C LEU A 233 -25.70 1.64 -5.34
N ALA A 234 -24.79 2.47 -4.82
CA ALA A 234 -25.10 3.85 -4.43
C ALA A 234 -25.57 4.68 -5.64
N LEU A 235 -24.85 4.61 -6.76
CA LEU A 235 -25.17 5.32 -8.00
C LEU A 235 -26.41 4.75 -8.73
N LYS A 236 -26.69 3.45 -8.58
CA LYS A 236 -27.96 2.85 -9.05
C LYS A 236 -29.15 3.43 -8.30
N ALA A 237 -29.03 3.59 -6.98
CA ALA A 237 -30.08 4.16 -6.13
C ALA A 237 -30.28 5.66 -6.36
N ASN A 238 -29.16 6.39 -6.53
CA ASN A 238 -29.15 7.82 -6.84
C ASN A 238 -28.06 8.16 -7.86
N PRO A 239 -28.40 8.23 -9.16
CA PRO A 239 -27.45 8.58 -10.22
C PRO A 239 -26.85 9.99 -10.10
N LYS A 240 -27.48 10.85 -9.29
CA LYS A 240 -27.04 12.24 -9.01
C LYS A 240 -26.42 12.41 -7.64
N HIS A 241 -25.99 11.35 -6.98
CA HIS A 241 -25.38 11.40 -5.67
C HIS A 241 -23.98 12.03 -5.76
N THR A 242 -23.87 13.35 -5.51
CA THR A 242 -22.61 14.12 -5.71
C THR A 242 -21.43 13.54 -4.95
N ALA A 243 -21.61 13.14 -3.68
CA ALA A 243 -20.54 12.54 -2.91
C ALA A 243 -20.05 11.20 -3.50
N ALA A 244 -20.94 10.38 -4.05
CA ALA A 244 -20.57 9.12 -4.72
C ALA A 244 -19.86 9.38 -6.06
N LEU A 245 -20.32 10.36 -6.83
CA LEU A 245 -19.66 10.79 -8.06
C LEU A 245 -18.27 11.37 -7.78
N LEU A 246 -18.12 12.23 -6.78
CA LEU A 246 -16.81 12.77 -6.36
C LEU A 246 -15.86 11.66 -5.92
N PHE A 247 -16.33 10.71 -5.12
CA PHE A 247 -15.54 9.55 -4.73
C PHE A 247 -15.09 8.74 -5.95
N LYS A 248 -16.00 8.43 -6.88
CA LYS A 248 -15.69 7.73 -8.15
C LYS A 248 -14.63 8.47 -8.96
N ALA A 249 -14.78 9.79 -9.10
CA ALA A 249 -13.81 10.61 -9.86
C ALA A 249 -12.43 10.61 -9.17
N THR A 250 -12.38 10.65 -7.84
CA THR A 250 -11.14 10.57 -7.06
C THR A 250 -10.45 9.22 -7.24
N GLU A 251 -11.20 8.10 -7.17
CA GLU A 251 -10.68 6.76 -7.42
C GLU A 251 -10.12 6.61 -8.85
N LEU A 252 -10.85 7.11 -9.86
CA LEU A 252 -10.40 7.12 -11.24
C LEU A 252 -9.12 7.97 -11.41
N THR A 253 -9.05 9.11 -10.71
CA THR A 253 -7.84 9.96 -10.70
C THR A 253 -6.66 9.21 -10.07
N GLY A 254 -6.87 8.49 -8.97
CA GLY A 254 -5.87 7.65 -8.33
C GLY A 254 -5.32 6.56 -9.25
N ARG A 255 -6.19 5.98 -10.07
CA ARG A 255 -5.84 4.98 -11.10
C ARG A 255 -5.31 5.57 -12.41
N LYS A 256 -5.14 6.88 -12.50
CA LYS A 256 -4.72 7.64 -13.69
C LYS A 256 -5.69 7.53 -14.88
N ALA A 257 -6.92 7.11 -14.66
CA ALA A 257 -8.00 7.13 -15.64
C ALA A 257 -8.57 8.57 -15.77
N PHE A 258 -7.70 9.50 -16.17
CA PHE A 258 -7.98 10.95 -16.10
C PHE A 258 -9.15 11.37 -16.99
N LYS A 259 -9.33 10.74 -18.14
CA LYS A 259 -10.45 11.07 -19.04
C LYS A 259 -11.78 10.71 -18.38
N GLU A 260 -11.89 9.49 -17.88
CA GLU A 260 -13.08 8.99 -17.20
C GLU A 260 -13.33 9.78 -15.90
N ALA A 261 -12.27 10.18 -15.19
CA ALA A 261 -12.38 11.03 -14.00
C ALA A 261 -12.96 12.41 -14.34
N LYS A 262 -12.47 13.06 -15.41
CA LYS A 262 -13.00 14.34 -15.92
C LYS A 262 -14.48 14.20 -16.27
N ASP A 263 -14.88 13.16 -17.00
CA ASP A 263 -16.29 12.90 -17.38
C ASP A 263 -17.19 12.76 -16.14
N VAL A 264 -16.70 12.17 -15.03
CA VAL A 264 -17.46 12.06 -13.79
C VAL A 264 -17.50 13.39 -13.02
N PHE A 265 -16.42 14.17 -12.98
CA PHE A 265 -16.47 15.53 -12.41
C PHE A 265 -17.45 16.42 -13.18
N GLU A 266 -17.54 16.30 -14.50
CA GLU A 266 -18.52 17.02 -15.31
C GLU A 266 -19.96 16.61 -14.98
N GLN A 267 -20.22 15.35 -14.60
CA GLN A 267 -21.54 14.93 -14.11
C GLN A 267 -21.89 15.64 -12.78
N VAL A 268 -20.93 15.84 -11.89
CA VAL A 268 -21.13 16.65 -10.68
C VAL A 268 -21.44 18.10 -11.04
N LEU A 269 -20.70 18.68 -11.98
CA LEU A 269 -20.89 20.06 -12.44
C LEU A 269 -22.20 20.25 -13.21
N ALA A 270 -22.77 19.20 -13.81
CA ALA A 270 -24.11 19.25 -14.41
C ALA A 270 -25.22 19.35 -13.35
N ILE A 271 -24.96 18.88 -12.13
CA ILE A 271 -25.88 19.02 -10.96
C ILE A 271 -25.65 20.36 -10.27
N ASN A 272 -24.41 20.70 -10.04
CA ASN A 272 -23.96 21.90 -9.34
C ASN A 272 -22.79 22.56 -10.10
N PRO A 273 -23.05 23.54 -10.98
CA PRO A 273 -22.03 24.14 -11.85
C PRO A 273 -20.88 24.86 -11.12
N ASP A 274 -21.08 25.25 -9.90
CA ASP A 274 -20.10 25.94 -9.06
C ASP A 274 -19.61 25.05 -7.90
N HIS A 275 -19.66 23.71 -8.03
CA HIS A 275 -19.21 22.77 -7.01
C HIS A 275 -17.69 22.86 -6.79
N PRO A 276 -17.20 23.36 -5.63
CA PRO A 276 -15.79 23.69 -5.45
C PRO A 276 -14.88 22.46 -5.49
N GLU A 277 -15.31 21.33 -4.92
CA GLU A 277 -14.49 20.10 -4.92
C GLU A 277 -14.38 19.47 -6.31
N ALA A 278 -15.41 19.56 -7.14
CA ALA A 278 -15.33 19.07 -8.54
C ALA A 278 -14.33 19.91 -9.37
N TRP A 279 -14.39 21.24 -9.23
CA TRP A 279 -13.40 22.10 -9.87
C TRP A 279 -11.99 21.91 -9.31
N ALA A 280 -11.84 21.69 -8.00
CA ALA A 280 -10.54 21.37 -7.40
C ALA A 280 -9.97 20.03 -7.92
N GLY A 281 -10.83 19.02 -8.10
CA GLY A 281 -10.44 17.75 -8.71
C GLY A 281 -9.98 17.89 -10.15
N LEU A 282 -10.71 18.68 -10.97
CA LEU A 282 -10.30 19.00 -12.34
C LEU A 282 -8.97 19.77 -12.37
N ALA A 283 -8.78 20.73 -11.45
CA ALA A 283 -7.53 21.46 -11.31
C ALA A 283 -6.36 20.52 -10.94
N ALA A 284 -6.60 19.58 -10.03
CA ALA A 284 -5.59 18.60 -9.63
C ALA A 284 -5.19 17.69 -10.81
N ILE A 285 -6.15 17.22 -11.62
CA ILE A 285 -5.86 16.43 -12.82
C ILE A 285 -5.04 17.27 -13.82
N ALA A 286 -5.42 18.53 -14.05
CA ALA A 286 -4.68 19.40 -14.94
C ALA A 286 -3.23 19.61 -14.48
N LEU A 287 -3.00 19.81 -13.17
CA LEU A 287 -1.65 19.89 -12.59
C LEU A 287 -0.86 18.59 -12.76
N VAL A 288 -1.49 17.43 -12.52
CA VAL A 288 -0.84 16.13 -12.75
C VAL A 288 -0.43 15.96 -14.21
N GLN A 289 -1.22 16.49 -15.15
CA GLN A 289 -0.94 16.49 -16.58
C GLN A 289 -0.04 17.65 -17.04
N ASP A 290 0.45 18.47 -16.09
CA ASP A 290 1.27 19.67 -16.32
C ASP A 290 0.60 20.72 -17.25
N ASP A 291 -0.76 20.77 -17.27
CA ASP A 291 -1.55 21.82 -17.93
C ASP A 291 -1.84 22.97 -16.95
N GLU A 292 -0.87 23.86 -16.81
CA GLU A 292 -0.98 25.03 -15.90
C GLU A 292 -2.13 25.97 -16.28
N LYS A 293 -2.48 26.07 -17.56
CA LYS A 293 -3.55 26.94 -18.02
C LYS A 293 -4.92 26.42 -17.58
N GLU A 294 -5.19 25.15 -17.82
CA GLU A 294 -6.44 24.49 -17.39
C GLU A 294 -6.53 24.49 -15.87
N ALA A 295 -5.41 24.18 -15.17
CA ALA A 295 -5.34 24.19 -13.71
C ALA A 295 -5.70 25.56 -13.12
N THR A 296 -5.10 26.65 -13.64
CA THR A 296 -5.38 28.01 -13.17
C THR A 296 -6.85 28.40 -13.38
N ALA A 297 -7.43 28.05 -14.52
CA ALA A 297 -8.84 28.30 -14.81
C ALA A 297 -9.76 27.51 -13.86
N ALA A 298 -9.47 26.24 -13.60
CA ALA A 298 -10.25 25.40 -12.72
C ALA A 298 -10.14 25.85 -11.24
N ILE A 299 -8.94 26.25 -10.78
CA ILE A 299 -8.75 26.82 -9.42
C ILE A 299 -9.58 28.10 -9.25
N ALA A 300 -9.58 28.98 -10.25
CA ALA A 300 -10.39 30.21 -10.20
C ALA A 300 -11.89 29.88 -10.10
N ARG A 301 -12.35 28.82 -10.79
CA ARG A 301 -13.74 28.36 -10.66
C ARG A 301 -14.02 27.75 -9.30
N ALA A 302 -13.12 26.94 -8.76
CA ALA A 302 -13.26 26.35 -7.43
C ALA A 302 -13.36 27.39 -6.30
N LYS A 303 -12.63 28.50 -6.43
CA LYS A 303 -12.59 29.62 -5.47
C LYS A 303 -13.66 30.71 -5.72
N LYS A 304 -14.49 30.58 -6.76
CA LYS A 304 -15.46 31.61 -7.18
C LYS A 304 -16.41 32.06 -6.07
N LEU A 305 -16.94 31.13 -5.30
CA LEU A 305 -17.91 31.40 -4.22
C LEU A 305 -17.22 31.71 -2.89
N HIS A 306 -16.05 31.14 -2.68
CA HIS A 306 -15.30 31.20 -1.43
C HIS A 306 -13.81 31.22 -1.77
N GLU A 307 -13.22 32.42 -1.83
CA GLU A 307 -11.83 32.63 -2.20
C GLU A 307 -10.86 31.89 -1.25
N ASP A 308 -11.14 31.96 0.04
CA ASP A 308 -10.35 31.37 1.12
C ASP A 308 -10.84 29.97 1.52
N ASN A 309 -11.39 29.20 0.59
CA ASN A 309 -11.84 27.83 0.87
C ASN A 309 -10.65 26.88 1.05
N PRO A 310 -10.35 26.40 2.27
CA PRO A 310 -9.20 25.54 2.52
C PRO A 310 -9.32 24.17 1.84
N ARG A 311 -10.53 23.74 1.52
CA ARG A 311 -10.79 22.45 0.88
C ARG A 311 -10.24 22.38 -0.55
N VAL A 312 -10.14 23.52 -1.24
CA VAL A 312 -9.62 23.58 -2.60
C VAL A 312 -8.14 23.20 -2.65
N PRO A 313 -7.23 23.90 -1.95
CA PRO A 313 -5.82 23.49 -1.92
C PRO A 313 -5.60 22.14 -1.21
N GLU A 314 -6.43 21.73 -0.26
CA GLU A 314 -6.36 20.42 0.36
C GLU A 314 -6.55 19.29 -0.67
N ILE A 315 -7.62 19.34 -1.48
CA ILE A 315 -7.90 18.34 -2.53
C ILE A 315 -6.77 18.29 -3.57
N ILE A 316 -6.31 19.47 -4.01
CA ILE A 316 -5.20 19.56 -4.98
C ILE A 316 -3.94 18.93 -4.39
N GLY A 317 -3.59 19.30 -3.16
CA GLY A 317 -2.39 18.84 -2.49
C GLY A 317 -2.40 17.33 -2.23
N THR A 318 -3.51 16.80 -1.73
CA THR A 318 -3.68 15.36 -1.49
C THR A 318 -3.63 14.56 -2.80
N THR A 319 -4.26 15.07 -3.85
CA THR A 319 -4.23 14.42 -5.17
C THR A 319 -2.82 14.40 -5.75
N LEU A 320 -2.08 15.50 -5.71
CA LEU A 320 -0.70 15.55 -6.20
C LEU A 320 0.21 14.62 -5.41
N ALA A 321 0.10 14.60 -4.07
CA ALA A 321 0.86 13.69 -3.22
C ALA A 321 0.51 12.22 -3.50
N GLY A 322 -0.76 11.89 -3.76
CA GLY A 322 -1.21 10.57 -4.20
C GLY A 322 -0.61 10.14 -5.54
N GLN A 323 -0.22 11.10 -6.39
CA GLN A 323 0.51 10.87 -7.64
C GLN A 323 2.04 11.01 -7.47
N TYR A 324 2.56 10.87 -6.24
CA TYR A 324 3.98 11.00 -5.90
C TYR A 324 4.58 12.40 -6.07
N ARG A 325 3.80 13.41 -6.45
CA ARG A 325 4.25 14.81 -6.59
C ARG A 325 4.29 15.52 -5.22
N PHE A 326 5.03 14.92 -4.26
CA PHE A 326 5.03 15.32 -2.86
C PHE A 326 5.40 16.79 -2.64
N ALA A 327 6.45 17.28 -3.30
CA ALA A 327 6.88 18.67 -3.12
C ALA A 327 5.79 19.68 -3.50
N GLU A 328 5.07 19.40 -4.58
CA GLU A 328 3.98 20.25 -5.05
C GLU A 328 2.74 20.07 -4.19
N GLY A 329 2.43 18.81 -3.84
CA GLY A 329 1.31 18.50 -2.95
C GLY A 329 1.46 19.16 -1.58
N ILE A 330 2.65 19.09 -0.97
CA ILE A 330 2.96 19.74 0.31
C ILE A 330 2.74 21.26 0.22
N LYS A 331 3.13 21.91 -0.87
CA LYS A 331 2.92 23.35 -1.06
C LYS A 331 1.43 23.73 -1.01
N TYR A 332 0.57 22.96 -1.67
CA TYR A 332 -0.88 23.21 -1.60
C TYR A 332 -1.46 22.86 -0.22
N LEU A 333 -0.97 21.81 0.44
CA LEU A 333 -1.39 21.48 1.81
C LEU A 333 -0.94 22.54 2.83
N GLU A 334 0.21 23.19 2.62
CA GLU A 334 0.64 24.35 3.41
C GLU A 334 -0.28 25.56 3.18
N GLU A 335 -0.74 25.81 1.94
CA GLU A 335 -1.77 26.83 1.66
C GLU A 335 -3.07 26.48 2.39
N ALA A 336 -3.53 25.22 2.33
CA ALA A 336 -4.70 24.76 3.07
C ALA A 336 -4.58 25.01 4.58
N ARG A 337 -3.42 24.70 5.17
CA ARG A 337 -3.09 24.95 6.57
C ARG A 337 -3.10 26.45 6.92
N GLN A 338 -2.60 27.30 6.03
CA GLN A 338 -2.67 28.76 6.25
C GLN A 338 -4.11 29.27 6.32
N LEU A 339 -4.99 28.71 5.51
CA LEU A 339 -6.42 29.06 5.49
C LEU A 339 -7.21 28.46 6.67
N ASP A 340 -6.81 27.29 7.16
CA ASP A 340 -7.37 26.68 8.38
C ASP A 340 -6.27 26.02 9.24
N PRO A 341 -5.57 26.80 10.10
CA PRO A 341 -4.40 26.33 10.84
C PRO A 341 -4.69 25.26 11.91
N LEU A 342 -5.93 25.09 12.31
CA LEU A 342 -6.35 24.16 13.36
C LEU A 342 -7.26 23.05 12.83
N SER A 343 -7.21 22.76 11.53
CA SER A 343 -7.94 21.64 10.93
C SER A 343 -7.16 20.33 11.13
N PRO A 344 -7.63 19.38 11.97
CA PRO A 344 -6.92 18.11 12.16
C PRO A 344 -6.71 17.32 10.86
N PRO A 345 -7.69 17.21 9.93
CA PRO A 345 -7.48 16.53 8.65
C PRO A 345 -6.34 17.16 7.83
N ILE A 346 -6.33 18.48 7.67
CA ILE A 346 -5.29 19.18 6.89
C ILE A 346 -3.91 18.98 7.53
N LEU A 347 -3.82 19.11 8.86
CA LEU A 347 -2.57 18.90 9.59
C LEU A 347 -2.07 17.46 9.46
N PHE A 348 -2.97 16.48 9.54
CA PHE A 348 -2.63 15.07 9.38
C PHE A 348 -2.14 14.76 7.95
N GLU A 349 -2.85 15.23 6.93
CA GLU A 349 -2.45 15.06 5.53
C GLU A 349 -1.12 15.75 5.22
N LEU A 350 -0.96 17.00 5.65
CA LEU A 350 0.30 17.72 5.49
C LEU A 350 1.45 16.99 6.18
N GLY A 351 1.27 16.64 7.45
CA GLY A 351 2.29 15.97 8.25
C GLY A 351 2.67 14.60 7.66
N SER A 352 1.68 13.80 7.25
CA SER A 352 1.91 12.49 6.64
C SER A 352 2.69 12.59 5.33
N ASN A 353 2.38 13.57 4.48
CA ASN A 353 3.09 13.76 3.21
C ASN A 353 4.49 14.36 3.41
N GLN A 354 4.68 15.23 4.42
CA GLN A 354 6.01 15.69 4.83
C GLN A 354 6.88 14.54 5.36
N LEU A 355 6.31 13.62 6.15
CA LEU A 355 7.02 12.42 6.63
C LEU A 355 7.44 11.50 5.48
N ARG A 356 6.59 11.31 4.47
CA ARG A 356 6.91 10.54 3.26
C ARG A 356 7.99 11.21 2.42
N PHE A 357 7.95 12.52 2.33
CA PHE A 357 8.94 13.31 1.56
C PHE A 357 10.25 13.60 2.34
N GLY A 358 10.43 12.98 3.52
CA GLY A 358 11.65 13.10 4.32
C GLY A 358 11.77 14.40 5.15
N GLN A 359 10.75 15.24 5.20
CA GLN A 359 10.68 16.44 6.05
C GLN A 359 10.25 16.05 7.47
N LEU A 360 11.09 15.25 8.14
CA LEU A 360 10.69 14.52 9.34
C LEU A 360 10.24 15.43 10.49
N ASP A 361 10.97 16.50 10.78
CA ASP A 361 10.66 17.38 11.91
C ASP A 361 9.30 18.05 11.76
N HIS A 362 9.07 18.71 10.62
CA HIS A 362 7.79 19.36 10.32
C HIS A 362 6.64 18.35 10.22
N GLY A 363 6.91 17.17 9.64
CA GLY A 363 5.92 16.12 9.54
C GLY A 363 5.45 15.64 10.91
N TRP A 364 6.38 15.34 11.82
CA TRP A 364 6.05 14.93 13.17
C TRP A 364 5.36 16.02 14.01
N GLU A 365 5.73 17.30 13.82
CA GLU A 365 5.07 18.43 14.45
C GLU A 365 3.58 18.51 14.01
N ASN A 366 3.31 18.42 12.71
CA ASN A 366 1.95 18.50 12.18
C ASN A 366 1.09 17.31 12.59
N VAL A 367 1.63 16.08 12.54
CA VAL A 367 0.90 14.88 13.01
C VAL A 367 0.62 14.97 14.51
N ALA A 368 1.57 15.48 15.31
CA ALA A 368 1.38 15.65 16.74
C ALA A 368 0.26 16.66 17.04
N LEU A 369 0.26 17.78 16.35
CA LEU A 369 -0.79 18.80 16.51
C LEU A 369 -2.16 18.26 16.04
N ALA A 370 -2.20 17.51 14.95
CA ALA A 370 -3.42 16.86 14.49
C ALA A 370 -3.98 15.91 15.55
N HIS A 371 -3.12 15.11 16.18
CA HIS A 371 -3.51 14.20 17.27
C HIS A 371 -3.94 14.95 18.56
N GLU A 372 -3.30 16.06 18.88
CA GLU A 372 -3.68 16.88 20.02
C GLU A 372 -5.09 17.48 19.84
N LEU A 373 -5.40 17.94 18.63
CA LEU A 373 -6.68 18.51 18.28
C LEU A 373 -7.79 17.46 18.08
N ASP A 374 -7.43 16.26 17.64
CA ASP A 374 -8.33 15.14 17.46
C ASP A 374 -7.70 13.81 17.95
N PRO A 375 -7.78 13.52 19.25
CA PRO A 375 -7.22 12.30 19.83
C PRO A 375 -7.90 11.01 19.36
N TYR A 376 -9.08 11.08 18.78
CA TYR A 376 -9.80 9.93 18.24
C TYR A 376 -9.27 9.48 16.88
N ASN A 377 -8.51 10.30 16.15
CA ASN A 377 -7.95 9.95 14.87
C ASN A 377 -6.95 8.77 14.99
N VAL A 378 -7.38 7.59 14.51
CA VAL A 378 -6.64 6.32 14.66
C VAL A 378 -5.29 6.39 13.96
N ALA A 379 -5.23 6.97 12.76
CA ALA A 379 -3.99 7.04 12.01
C ALA A 379 -2.96 8.00 12.66
N ALA A 380 -3.42 9.13 13.16
CA ALA A 380 -2.57 10.06 13.90
C ALA A 380 -2.06 9.42 15.20
N PHE A 381 -2.92 8.75 15.97
CA PHE A 381 -2.55 8.00 17.16
C PHE A 381 -1.49 6.94 16.87
N ASN A 382 -1.67 6.15 15.82
CA ASN A 382 -0.72 5.11 15.42
C ASN A 382 0.64 5.71 15.09
N LEU A 383 0.68 6.80 14.29
CA LEU A 383 1.92 7.48 13.93
C LEU A 383 2.65 8.07 15.14
N ILE A 384 1.92 8.69 16.07
CA ILE A 384 2.54 9.24 17.30
C ILE A 384 3.09 8.13 18.19
N THR A 385 2.34 7.03 18.33
CA THR A 385 2.82 5.84 19.07
C THR A 385 4.08 5.26 18.43
N LEU A 386 4.13 5.21 17.10
CA LEU A 386 5.31 4.75 16.37
C LEU A 386 6.49 5.73 16.52
N ARG A 387 6.25 7.05 16.43
CA ARG A 387 7.29 8.07 16.64
C ARG A 387 8.01 7.88 17.95
N ASP A 388 7.27 7.58 19.02
CA ASP A 388 7.86 7.39 20.35
C ASP A 388 8.78 6.15 20.39
N LYS A 389 8.44 5.07 19.68
CA LYS A 389 9.34 3.92 19.47
C LYS A 389 10.57 4.30 18.63
N LEU A 390 10.38 5.04 17.54
CA LEU A 390 11.46 5.43 16.62
C LEU A 390 12.48 6.37 17.25
N ARG A 391 12.12 7.08 18.32
CA ARG A 391 13.04 7.96 19.07
C ARG A 391 14.23 7.21 19.63
N ASP A 392 14.03 5.97 20.05
CA ASP A 392 15.07 5.11 20.64
C ASP A 392 15.85 4.32 19.57
N TYR A 393 15.47 4.42 18.30
CA TYR A 393 16.13 3.70 17.23
C TYR A 393 17.41 4.45 16.79
N PRO A 394 18.59 3.78 16.85
CA PRO A 394 19.83 4.39 16.38
C PRO A 394 19.77 4.71 14.88
N VAL A 395 20.44 5.82 14.54
CA VAL A 395 20.67 6.22 13.15
C VAL A 395 22.17 6.16 12.87
N ARG A 396 22.54 5.47 11.80
CA ARG A 396 23.92 5.49 11.25
C ARG A 396 23.91 6.16 9.89
N GLU A 397 25.02 6.79 9.53
CA GLU A 397 25.13 7.51 8.26
C GLU A 397 26.39 7.10 7.50
N LYS A 398 26.27 6.97 6.19
CA LYS A 398 27.37 6.72 5.26
C LYS A 398 27.01 7.23 3.86
N ASP A 399 27.91 7.95 3.23
CA ASP A 399 27.83 8.40 1.83
C ASP A 399 26.48 9.05 1.44
N GLY A 400 25.89 9.83 2.40
CA GLY A 400 24.59 10.48 2.22
C GLY A 400 23.39 9.53 2.28
N VAL A 401 23.55 8.36 2.90
CA VAL A 401 22.46 7.46 3.31
C VAL A 401 22.40 7.46 4.84
N ARG A 402 21.22 7.65 5.39
CA ARG A 402 20.91 7.56 6.82
C ARG A 402 20.06 6.31 7.05
N LEU A 403 20.54 5.39 7.86
CA LEU A 403 19.87 4.14 8.18
C LEU A 403 19.35 4.17 9.62
N ARG A 404 18.04 3.96 9.80
CA ARG A 404 17.37 3.79 11.10
C ARG A 404 16.83 2.37 11.22
N MET A 405 17.15 1.72 12.33
CA MET A 405 16.68 0.36 12.63
C MET A 405 16.47 0.22 14.13
N SER A 406 15.79 -0.85 14.58
CA SER A 406 15.79 -1.18 16.01
C SER A 406 17.22 -1.42 16.51
N PRO A 407 17.53 -1.19 17.80
CA PRO A 407 18.85 -1.48 18.35
C PRO A 407 19.35 -2.89 18.05
N GLU A 408 18.47 -3.89 18.15
CA GLU A 408 18.79 -5.30 17.93
C GLU A 408 19.13 -5.56 16.46
N ASP A 409 18.30 -5.10 15.53
CA ASP A 409 18.52 -5.28 14.09
C ASP A 409 19.77 -4.52 13.63
N MET A 410 19.98 -3.30 14.16
CA MET A 410 21.16 -2.50 13.88
C MET A 410 22.44 -3.19 14.34
N ALA A 411 22.40 -3.87 15.48
CA ALA A 411 23.57 -4.60 15.99
C ALA A 411 23.90 -5.83 15.12
N VAL A 412 22.87 -6.54 14.61
CA VAL A 412 23.07 -7.78 13.83
C VAL A 412 23.48 -7.50 12.39
N PHE A 413 22.70 -6.68 11.65
CA PHE A 413 22.94 -6.50 10.22
C PHE A 413 22.94 -5.03 9.75
N GLY A 414 22.87 -4.07 10.67
CA GLY A 414 22.83 -2.64 10.31
C GLY A 414 24.06 -2.17 9.55
N GLY A 415 25.27 -2.70 9.86
CA GLY A 415 26.49 -2.43 9.08
C GLY A 415 26.35 -2.89 7.63
N ARG A 416 25.90 -4.13 7.42
CA ARG A 416 25.68 -4.71 6.09
C ARG A 416 24.60 -3.94 5.29
N ALA A 417 23.50 -3.56 5.94
CA ALA A 417 22.44 -2.79 5.32
C ALA A 417 22.91 -1.40 4.89
N LEU A 418 23.67 -0.72 5.72
CA LEU A 418 24.21 0.62 5.41
C LEU A 418 25.23 0.57 4.25
N GLU A 419 26.14 -0.40 4.26
CA GLU A 419 27.11 -0.60 3.16
C GLU A 419 26.39 -0.90 1.83
N LEU A 420 25.36 -1.75 1.84
CA LEU A 420 24.56 -2.06 0.67
C LEU A 420 23.83 -0.82 0.14
N ALA A 421 23.13 -0.09 1.03
CA ALA A 421 22.39 1.10 0.66
C ALA A 421 23.31 2.20 0.08
N ALA A 422 24.46 2.44 0.70
CA ALA A 422 25.43 3.41 0.20
C ALA A 422 26.00 3.01 -1.17
N ARG A 423 26.31 1.73 -1.34
CA ARG A 423 26.77 1.19 -2.63
C ARG A 423 25.69 1.29 -3.70
N ALA A 424 24.44 0.89 -3.40
CA ALA A 424 23.33 0.98 -4.32
C ALA A 424 23.09 2.43 -4.78
N LYS A 425 23.02 3.37 -3.81
CA LYS A 425 22.89 4.80 -4.09
C LYS A 425 23.99 5.29 -5.04
N THR A 426 25.26 5.03 -4.71
CA THR A 426 26.38 5.51 -5.51
C THR A 426 26.38 4.90 -6.90
N THR A 427 26.23 3.58 -7.01
CA THR A 427 26.23 2.87 -8.30
C THR A 427 25.12 3.35 -9.21
N LEU A 428 23.90 3.45 -8.68
CA LEU A 428 22.73 3.88 -9.45
C LEU A 428 22.78 5.37 -9.78
N ALA A 429 23.20 6.23 -8.84
CA ALA A 429 23.34 7.66 -9.09
C ALA A 429 24.36 7.92 -10.23
N ASP A 430 25.51 7.26 -10.20
CA ASP A 430 26.51 7.35 -11.28
C ASP A 430 25.98 6.81 -12.60
N LYS A 431 25.30 5.64 -12.58
CA LYS A 431 24.74 5.00 -13.76
C LYS A 431 23.67 5.87 -14.43
N TYR A 432 22.84 6.57 -13.65
CA TYR A 432 21.77 7.43 -14.15
C TYR A 432 22.19 8.90 -14.30
N GLY A 433 23.39 9.28 -13.87
CA GLY A 433 23.91 10.65 -13.98
C GLY A 433 23.22 11.63 -13.03
N ILE A 434 22.77 11.16 -11.86
CA ILE A 434 21.99 11.93 -10.88
C ILE A 434 22.84 12.30 -9.68
N ARG A 435 22.59 13.48 -9.12
CA ARG A 435 23.11 13.91 -7.83
C ARG A 435 21.95 14.24 -6.91
N LEU A 436 21.69 13.37 -5.95
CA LEU A 436 20.65 13.61 -4.96
C LEU A 436 20.99 14.85 -4.12
N SER A 437 20.04 15.75 -3.98
CA SER A 437 20.19 17.01 -3.24
C SER A 437 20.08 16.86 -1.73
N VAL A 438 19.46 15.76 -1.27
CA VAL A 438 19.21 15.45 0.15
C VAL A 438 19.69 14.04 0.47
N PRO A 439 20.05 13.76 1.73
CA PRO A 439 20.35 12.40 2.17
C PRO A 439 19.12 11.49 2.01
N VAL A 440 19.36 10.21 1.68
CA VAL A 440 18.31 9.18 1.64
C VAL A 440 18.16 8.59 3.03
N MET A 441 16.93 8.64 3.57
CA MET A 441 16.59 7.96 4.80
C MET A 441 16.09 6.56 4.48
N VAL A 442 16.70 5.54 5.06
CA VAL A 442 16.25 4.15 5.02
C VAL A 442 15.80 3.75 6.42
N GLU A 443 14.56 3.34 6.56
CA GLU A 443 13.98 2.86 7.82
C GLU A 443 13.60 1.39 7.66
N ILE A 444 14.26 0.49 8.40
CA ILE A 444 13.96 -0.96 8.43
C ILE A 444 13.31 -1.27 9.77
N LEU A 445 12.04 -1.65 9.72
CA LEU A 445 11.19 -1.79 10.90
C LEU A 445 10.97 -3.26 11.25
N PRO A 446 11.12 -3.65 12.54
CA PRO A 446 11.14 -5.05 12.95
C PRO A 446 9.77 -5.74 12.83
N LYS A 447 8.68 -4.98 12.87
CA LYS A 447 7.30 -5.48 12.77
C LYS A 447 6.63 -4.99 11.50
N GLN A 448 5.89 -5.87 10.83
CA GLN A 448 5.09 -5.54 9.66
C GLN A 448 4.05 -4.45 9.98
N GLU A 449 3.46 -4.49 11.15
CA GLU A 449 2.52 -3.46 11.62
C GLU A 449 3.18 -2.07 11.72
N ASP A 450 4.38 -1.98 12.32
CA ASP A 450 5.11 -0.71 12.43
C ASP A 450 5.50 -0.18 11.04
N PHE A 451 5.89 -1.07 10.11
CA PHE A 451 6.12 -0.71 8.71
C PHE A 451 4.86 -0.17 8.03
N ALA A 452 3.73 -0.85 8.20
CA ALA A 452 2.46 -0.42 7.61
C ALA A 452 2.01 0.94 8.17
N ILE A 453 2.10 1.12 9.49
CA ILE A 453 1.78 2.40 10.14
C ILE A 453 2.70 3.51 9.62
N ARG A 454 4.01 3.27 9.54
CA ARG A 454 4.98 4.26 9.05
C ARG A 454 4.70 4.69 7.60
N THR A 455 4.28 3.75 6.79
CA THR A 455 4.08 3.91 5.35
C THR A 455 2.69 4.46 5.03
N PHE A 456 1.64 3.90 5.66
CA PHE A 456 0.24 4.14 5.32
C PHE A 456 -0.58 4.80 6.44
N GLY A 457 -0.04 4.92 7.66
CA GLY A 457 -0.75 5.42 8.85
C GLY A 457 -1.60 4.37 9.57
N LEU A 458 -1.86 3.24 8.94
CA LEU A 458 -2.73 2.17 9.44
C LEU A 458 -2.04 0.81 9.30
N PRO A 459 -2.37 -0.17 10.17
CA PRO A 459 -1.90 -1.55 10.01
C PRO A 459 -2.45 -2.17 8.72
N GLY A 460 -1.74 -3.17 8.17
CA GLY A 460 -2.07 -3.85 6.92
C GLY A 460 -0.86 -3.90 5.98
N GLY A 461 -1.11 -4.01 4.67
CA GLY A 461 -0.04 -3.99 3.66
C GLY A 461 0.94 -5.17 3.76
N GLU A 462 0.46 -6.35 4.13
CA GLU A 462 1.28 -7.55 4.37
C GLU A 462 2.04 -8.04 3.13
N SER A 463 1.60 -7.64 1.95
CA SER A 463 2.24 -7.97 0.68
C SER A 463 3.47 -7.11 0.37
N PHE A 464 3.59 -5.93 0.99
CA PHE A 464 4.72 -5.04 0.74
C PHE A 464 5.94 -5.40 1.59
N LEU A 465 7.12 -5.42 0.95
CA LEU A 465 8.41 -5.65 1.59
C LEU A 465 9.18 -4.35 1.80
N GLY A 466 9.02 -3.42 0.90
CA GLY A 466 9.56 -2.08 0.92
C GLY A 466 8.63 -1.11 0.22
N VAL A 467 8.82 0.18 0.45
CA VAL A 467 8.16 1.28 -0.26
C VAL A 467 9.12 2.47 -0.28
N CYS A 468 9.30 3.06 -1.45
CA CYS A 468 10.09 4.25 -1.65
C CYS A 468 9.18 5.46 -1.98
N PHE A 469 9.40 6.56 -1.30
CA PHE A 469 8.74 7.84 -1.55
C PHE A 469 9.68 8.89 -2.20
N GLY A 470 10.88 8.47 -2.59
CA GLY A 470 11.96 9.32 -3.05
C GLY A 470 13.08 9.39 -2.01
N PRO A 471 13.20 10.46 -1.19
CA PRO A 471 14.26 10.55 -0.16
C PRO A 471 14.01 9.65 1.06
N LEU A 472 12.84 9.04 1.18
CA LEU A 472 12.53 8.06 2.22
C LEU A 472 12.25 6.70 1.61
N ILE A 473 12.94 5.68 2.13
CA ILE A 473 12.67 4.26 1.93
C ILE A 473 12.23 3.67 3.26
N THR A 474 11.11 2.96 3.27
CA THR A 474 10.65 2.17 4.42
C THR A 474 10.64 0.69 4.04
N MET A 475 11.13 -0.18 4.92
CA MET A 475 11.17 -1.63 4.70
C MET A 475 10.76 -2.37 5.95
N THR A 476 10.19 -3.56 5.76
CA THR A 476 10.03 -4.51 6.85
C THR A 476 11.33 -5.28 7.07
N SER A 477 11.69 -5.51 8.34
CA SER A 477 12.84 -6.34 8.67
C SER A 477 12.62 -7.79 8.22
N PRO A 478 13.67 -8.46 7.73
CA PRO A 478 13.61 -9.90 7.41
C PRO A 478 13.19 -10.78 8.60
N ARG A 479 13.26 -10.27 9.84
CA ARG A 479 12.90 -11.00 11.07
C ARG A 479 11.51 -11.66 11.00
N GLY A 480 10.52 -10.96 10.42
CA GLY A 480 9.14 -11.46 10.27
C GLY A 480 8.95 -12.46 9.12
N ARG A 481 9.90 -12.58 8.21
CA ARG A 481 9.81 -13.36 6.95
C ARG A 481 11.08 -14.15 6.65
N LEU A 482 11.71 -14.69 7.67
CA LEU A 482 12.98 -15.40 7.58
C LEU A 482 12.99 -16.46 6.44
N GLY A 483 13.95 -16.33 5.53
CA GLY A 483 14.17 -17.26 4.44
C GLY A 483 13.17 -17.19 3.27
N ARG A 484 12.26 -16.22 3.23
CA ARG A 484 11.21 -16.13 2.20
C ARG A 484 11.48 -15.11 1.10
N SER A 485 12.36 -14.15 1.33
CA SER A 485 12.71 -13.12 0.34
C SER A 485 14.10 -12.57 0.58
N ASN A 486 14.76 -12.20 -0.50
CA ASN A 486 16.06 -11.55 -0.48
C ASN A 486 15.88 -10.06 -0.15
N TRP A 487 16.15 -9.66 1.11
CA TRP A 487 16.00 -8.28 1.57
C TRP A 487 17.04 -7.33 0.93
N GLU A 488 18.18 -7.87 0.46
CA GLU A 488 19.19 -7.06 -0.24
C GLU A 488 18.70 -6.65 -1.62
N ALA A 489 18.04 -7.57 -2.34
CA ALA A 489 17.39 -7.25 -3.60
C ALA A 489 16.30 -6.19 -3.41
N VAL A 490 15.47 -6.33 -2.37
CA VAL A 490 14.44 -5.33 -2.04
C VAL A 490 15.07 -3.96 -1.76
N LEU A 491 16.14 -3.89 -0.95
CA LEU A 491 16.80 -2.61 -0.66
C LEU A 491 17.39 -1.95 -1.92
N TRP A 492 17.95 -2.75 -2.82
CA TRP A 492 18.46 -2.26 -4.10
C TRP A 492 17.33 -1.74 -4.99
N HIS A 493 16.23 -2.48 -5.06
CA HIS A 493 15.00 -2.09 -5.77
C HIS A 493 14.47 -0.73 -5.30
N GLU A 494 14.29 -0.57 -3.99
CA GLU A 494 13.81 0.70 -3.40
C GLU A 494 14.80 1.86 -3.65
N MET A 495 16.10 1.58 -3.64
CA MET A 495 17.10 2.61 -3.98
C MET A 495 17.03 3.00 -5.47
N ALA A 496 16.69 2.09 -6.37
CA ALA A 496 16.47 2.42 -7.78
C ALA A 496 15.27 3.36 -7.95
N HIS A 497 14.20 3.15 -7.19
CA HIS A 497 13.08 4.10 -7.15
C HIS A 497 13.53 5.50 -6.68
N THR A 498 14.37 5.61 -5.64
CA THR A 498 14.91 6.92 -5.21
C THR A 498 15.55 7.66 -6.38
N ILE A 499 16.37 6.97 -7.17
CA ILE A 499 17.07 7.57 -8.31
C ILE A 499 16.10 7.94 -9.45
N THR A 500 15.16 7.06 -9.79
CA THR A 500 14.24 7.30 -10.91
C THR A 500 13.22 8.39 -10.59
N LEU A 501 12.77 8.47 -9.34
CA LEU A 501 11.88 9.53 -8.87
C LEU A 501 12.59 10.89 -8.88
N ASP A 502 13.83 10.97 -8.41
CA ASP A 502 14.61 12.22 -8.46
C ASP A 502 14.90 12.64 -9.91
N ALA A 503 15.36 11.70 -10.76
CA ALA A 503 15.68 11.94 -12.17
C ALA A 503 14.51 12.50 -12.97
N SER A 504 13.30 12.05 -12.67
CA SER A 504 12.06 12.43 -13.35
C SER A 504 11.29 13.54 -12.62
N ARG A 505 11.79 14.04 -11.50
CA ARG A 505 11.03 14.94 -10.60
C ARG A 505 9.66 14.37 -10.25
N HIS A 506 9.63 13.08 -9.92
CA HIS A 506 8.43 12.34 -9.55
C HIS A 506 7.35 12.24 -10.66
N ARG A 507 7.72 12.40 -11.94
CA ARG A 507 6.81 12.29 -13.09
C ARG A 507 6.91 10.97 -13.85
N ILE A 508 7.77 10.07 -13.41
CA ILE A 508 7.91 8.74 -14.01
C ILE A 508 6.61 7.93 -13.78
N PRO A 509 6.05 7.25 -14.82
CA PRO A 509 4.94 6.34 -14.62
C PRO A 509 5.38 5.12 -13.79
N ARG A 510 4.44 4.52 -13.05
CA ARG A 510 4.75 3.41 -12.16
C ARG A 510 5.45 2.25 -12.89
N TRP A 511 4.88 1.84 -14.02
CA TRP A 511 5.42 0.73 -14.79
C TRP A 511 6.91 0.92 -15.16
N LEU A 512 7.31 2.13 -15.56
CA LEU A 512 8.70 2.39 -15.94
C LEU A 512 9.62 2.42 -14.71
N SER A 513 9.17 2.98 -13.60
CA SER A 513 9.91 2.98 -12.34
C SER A 513 10.14 1.57 -11.83
N GLU A 514 9.08 0.75 -11.76
CA GLU A 514 9.16 -0.67 -11.38
C GLU A 514 10.03 -1.47 -12.36
N GLY A 515 9.85 -1.22 -13.66
CA GLY A 515 10.62 -1.88 -14.70
C GLY A 515 12.12 -1.61 -14.59
N ILE A 516 12.50 -0.36 -14.33
CA ILE A 516 13.90 0.02 -14.09
C ILE A 516 14.41 -0.66 -12.82
N SER A 517 13.65 -0.65 -11.73
CA SER A 517 14.08 -1.25 -10.46
C SER A 517 14.38 -2.75 -10.61
N VAL A 518 13.46 -3.51 -11.24
CA VAL A 518 13.67 -4.94 -11.48
C VAL A 518 14.81 -5.20 -12.49
N PHE A 519 14.96 -4.35 -13.49
CA PHE A 519 16.11 -4.42 -14.40
C PHE A 519 17.43 -4.25 -13.63
N GLU A 520 17.52 -3.26 -12.73
CA GLU A 520 18.73 -3.01 -11.92
C GLU A 520 19.00 -4.12 -10.91
N GLU A 521 17.99 -4.79 -10.36
CA GLU A 521 18.18 -6.00 -9.56
C GLU A 521 18.91 -7.08 -10.37
N ARG A 522 18.42 -7.37 -11.59
CA ARG A 522 19.01 -8.40 -12.47
C ARG A 522 20.42 -8.03 -12.96
N GLU A 523 20.73 -6.76 -13.10
CA GLU A 523 22.08 -6.29 -13.44
C GLU A 523 23.10 -6.55 -12.31
N VAL A 524 22.64 -6.52 -11.05
CA VAL A 524 23.49 -6.84 -9.89
C VAL A 524 23.73 -8.33 -9.75
N HIS A 525 22.66 -9.11 -9.85
CA HIS A 525 22.73 -10.56 -9.71
C HIS A 525 21.62 -11.24 -10.53
N ALA A 526 22.00 -12.16 -11.39
CA ALA A 526 21.04 -12.85 -12.26
C ALA A 526 19.91 -13.57 -11.50
N GLY A 527 20.12 -13.93 -10.24
CA GLY A 527 19.13 -14.56 -9.36
C GLY A 527 18.22 -13.56 -8.62
N TRP A 528 18.40 -12.25 -8.81
CA TRP A 528 17.51 -11.23 -8.26
C TRP A 528 16.39 -10.89 -9.24
N GLY A 529 15.31 -10.33 -8.73
CA GLY A 529 14.16 -9.94 -9.53
C GLY A 529 13.45 -11.09 -10.25
N GLN A 530 12.45 -10.74 -11.05
CA GLN A 530 11.69 -11.69 -11.84
C GLN A 530 12.46 -12.11 -13.11
N GLY A 531 12.18 -13.33 -13.58
CA GLY A 531 12.72 -13.85 -14.83
C GLY A 531 11.67 -14.57 -15.66
N MET A 532 12.06 -15.06 -16.83
CA MET A 532 11.17 -15.83 -17.69
C MET A 532 10.74 -17.12 -17.00
N THR A 533 9.45 -17.42 -17.08
CA THR A 533 8.82 -18.68 -16.69
C THR A 533 8.03 -19.26 -17.87
N SER A 534 7.59 -20.49 -17.77
CA SER A 534 6.73 -21.12 -18.79
C SER A 534 5.42 -20.35 -18.99
N GLU A 535 4.84 -19.81 -17.90
CA GLU A 535 3.65 -18.98 -17.94
C GLU A 535 3.90 -17.66 -18.70
N PHE A 536 4.95 -16.92 -18.32
CA PHE A 536 5.30 -15.66 -19.00
C PHE A 536 5.65 -15.90 -20.45
N ARG A 537 6.40 -16.98 -20.76
CA ARG A 537 6.70 -17.41 -22.12
C ARG A 537 5.43 -17.56 -22.95
N LYS A 538 4.45 -18.32 -22.44
CA LYS A 538 3.18 -18.53 -23.12
C LYS A 538 2.50 -17.21 -23.41
N ARG A 539 2.33 -16.35 -22.42
CA ARG A 539 1.64 -15.06 -22.55
C ARG A 539 2.32 -14.14 -23.59
N PHE A 540 3.65 -14.09 -23.63
CA PHE A 540 4.36 -13.31 -24.67
C PHE A 540 4.18 -13.90 -26.05
N LEU A 541 4.24 -15.20 -26.22
CA LEU A 541 4.09 -15.87 -27.52
C LEU A 541 2.67 -15.73 -28.07
N ASP A 542 1.67 -15.89 -27.23
CA ASP A 542 0.26 -15.80 -27.59
C ASP A 542 -0.19 -14.34 -27.76
N GLY A 543 0.60 -13.37 -27.29
CA GLY A 543 0.25 -11.94 -27.34
C GLY A 543 -0.77 -11.55 -26.25
N GLU A 544 -0.87 -12.34 -25.20
CA GLU A 544 -1.75 -12.13 -24.05
C GLU A 544 -1.07 -11.25 -22.97
N VAL A 545 -0.32 -10.26 -23.39
CA VAL A 545 0.32 -9.27 -22.51
C VAL A 545 -0.27 -7.89 -22.76
N PRO A 546 -0.42 -7.04 -21.74
CA PRO A 546 -0.92 -5.70 -21.92
C PRO A 546 0.05 -4.87 -22.80
N PRO A 547 -0.44 -3.95 -23.62
CA PRO A 547 0.44 -3.03 -24.35
C PRO A 547 1.19 -2.12 -23.37
N ILE A 548 2.36 -1.58 -23.80
CA ILE A 548 3.20 -0.71 -22.98
C ILE A 548 2.41 0.48 -22.42
N SER A 549 1.51 1.05 -23.22
CA SER A 549 0.65 2.18 -22.85
C SER A 549 -0.34 1.87 -21.70
N ARG A 550 -0.57 0.58 -21.39
CA ARG A 550 -1.48 0.12 -20.34
C ARG A 550 -0.77 -0.69 -19.24
N LEU A 551 0.55 -0.70 -19.19
CA LEU A 551 1.30 -1.47 -18.20
C LEU A 551 1.02 -1.05 -16.76
N ASP A 552 0.68 0.21 -16.49
CA ASP A 552 0.30 0.66 -15.15
C ASP A 552 -0.90 -0.14 -14.58
N GLU A 553 -1.80 -0.64 -15.45
CA GLU A 553 -2.96 -1.44 -15.03
C GLU A 553 -2.57 -2.80 -14.44
N SER A 554 -1.44 -3.39 -14.86
CA SER A 554 -0.94 -4.67 -14.34
C SER A 554 -0.58 -4.62 -12.85
N PHE A 555 -0.32 -3.43 -12.32
CA PHE A 555 0.04 -3.26 -10.90
C PHE A 555 -1.15 -3.13 -9.96
N ALA A 556 -2.36 -3.24 -10.45
CA ALA A 556 -3.60 -3.17 -9.67
C ALA A 556 -4.34 -4.53 -9.56
N GLY A 557 -3.80 -5.63 -10.12
CA GLY A 557 -4.50 -6.90 -10.23
C GLY A 557 -3.64 -8.15 -9.95
N GLU A 558 -4.14 -9.29 -10.37
CA GLU A 558 -3.48 -10.60 -10.20
C GLU A 558 -2.20 -10.72 -11.05
N ASP A 559 -2.09 -9.94 -12.12
CA ASP A 559 -0.97 -9.96 -13.07
C ASP A 559 0.27 -9.15 -12.60
N ILE A 560 0.34 -8.78 -11.34
CA ILE A 560 1.39 -7.90 -10.82
C ILE A 560 2.81 -8.42 -11.09
N MET A 561 3.04 -9.73 -10.96
CA MET A 561 4.35 -10.33 -11.19
C MET A 561 4.74 -10.30 -12.67
N LEU A 562 3.78 -10.50 -13.57
CA LEU A 562 3.99 -10.29 -14.99
C LEU A 562 4.26 -8.81 -15.30
N GLY A 563 3.53 -7.91 -14.65
CA GLY A 563 3.74 -6.46 -14.75
C GLY A 563 5.17 -6.06 -14.42
N TYR A 564 5.74 -6.54 -13.33
CA TYR A 564 7.13 -6.34 -12.93
C TYR A 564 8.10 -6.85 -14.00
N TYR A 565 7.93 -8.11 -14.43
CA TYR A 565 8.81 -8.72 -15.42
C TYR A 565 8.70 -8.04 -16.79
N HIS A 566 7.48 -7.82 -17.28
CA HIS A 566 7.19 -7.16 -18.55
C HIS A 566 7.82 -5.76 -18.61
N SER A 567 7.53 -4.93 -17.60
CA SER A 567 8.10 -3.58 -17.49
C SER A 567 9.62 -3.59 -17.45
N SER A 568 10.22 -4.60 -16.76
CA SER A 568 11.67 -4.74 -16.73
C SER A 568 12.26 -5.12 -18.08
N LEU A 569 11.55 -5.91 -18.89
CA LEU A 569 11.98 -6.21 -20.26
C LEU A 569 11.89 -4.99 -21.17
N VAL A 570 10.90 -4.10 -20.97
CA VAL A 570 10.83 -2.84 -21.71
C VAL A 570 12.02 -1.95 -21.34
N ALA A 571 12.34 -1.82 -20.04
CA ALA A 571 13.49 -1.05 -19.60
C ALA A 571 14.81 -1.64 -20.16
N GLU A 572 14.96 -2.95 -20.10
CA GLU A 572 16.09 -3.68 -20.67
C GLU A 572 16.21 -3.47 -22.18
N TYR A 573 15.09 -3.58 -22.92
CA TYR A 573 15.05 -3.32 -24.36
C TYR A 573 15.56 -1.92 -24.71
N ILE A 574 15.07 -0.90 -23.98
CA ILE A 574 15.51 0.49 -24.20
C ILE A 574 17.02 0.61 -23.94
N VAL A 575 17.51 0.11 -22.83
CA VAL A 575 18.94 0.23 -22.46
C VAL A 575 19.83 -0.58 -23.39
N ARG A 576 19.47 -1.81 -23.74
CA ARG A 576 20.30 -2.70 -24.59
C ARG A 576 20.30 -2.27 -26.04
N THR A 577 19.18 -1.72 -26.54
CA THR A 577 19.04 -1.36 -27.94
C THR A 577 19.50 0.08 -28.24
N PHE A 578 19.15 1.02 -27.36
CA PHE A 578 19.38 2.45 -27.60
C PHE A 578 20.44 3.07 -26.66
N GLY A 579 20.92 2.29 -25.69
CA GLY A 579 21.95 2.70 -24.74
C GLY A 579 21.40 3.38 -23.50
N MET A 580 22.23 3.45 -22.46
CA MET A 580 21.89 4.09 -21.18
C MET A 580 21.59 5.60 -21.32
N GLU A 581 22.23 6.27 -22.30
CA GLU A 581 21.97 7.69 -22.59
C GLU A 581 20.53 7.95 -23.02
N ALA A 582 19.92 7.02 -23.77
CA ALA A 582 18.51 7.13 -24.14
C ALA A 582 17.60 7.07 -22.90
N MET A 583 17.88 6.16 -21.97
CA MET A 583 17.13 6.04 -20.71
C MET A 583 17.26 7.31 -19.85
N ARG A 584 18.49 7.84 -19.70
CA ARG A 584 18.72 9.11 -18.98
C ARG A 584 17.95 10.27 -19.62
N ALA A 585 17.96 10.36 -20.95
CA ALA A 585 17.27 11.42 -21.70
C ALA A 585 15.74 11.28 -21.61
N ILE A 586 15.19 10.06 -21.57
CA ILE A 586 13.78 9.81 -21.30
C ILE A 586 13.40 10.33 -19.91
N LEU A 587 14.16 9.97 -18.87
CA LEU A 587 13.90 10.45 -17.50
C LEU A 587 13.98 11.98 -17.39
N ALA A 588 14.94 12.61 -18.09
CA ALA A 588 15.08 14.07 -18.15
C ALA A 588 13.88 14.72 -18.85
N ASP A 589 13.38 14.17 -19.96
CA ASP A 589 12.17 14.67 -20.61
C ASP A 589 10.93 14.53 -19.72
N LEU A 590 10.79 13.40 -19.02
CA LEU A 590 9.72 13.22 -18.01
C LEU A 590 9.77 14.31 -16.93
N SER A 591 10.97 14.71 -16.50
CA SER A 591 11.14 15.75 -15.46
C SER A 591 10.57 17.11 -15.86
N THR A 592 10.31 17.31 -17.14
CA THR A 592 9.73 18.53 -17.71
C THR A 592 8.23 18.40 -18.03
N GLY A 593 7.59 17.30 -17.65
CA GLY A 593 6.18 17.05 -17.90
C GLY A 593 5.87 16.46 -19.28
N LYS A 594 6.90 16.03 -20.04
CA LYS A 594 6.66 15.37 -21.33
C LYS A 594 6.01 14.00 -21.11
N PRO A 595 4.94 13.65 -21.87
CA PRO A 595 4.34 12.31 -21.83
C PRO A 595 5.38 11.21 -22.11
N VAL A 596 5.25 10.05 -21.43
CA VAL A 596 6.24 8.98 -21.48
C VAL A 596 6.42 8.38 -22.88
N ASP A 597 5.35 8.23 -23.63
CA ASP A 597 5.35 7.73 -25.00
C ASP A 597 6.08 8.70 -25.95
N GLU A 598 5.87 10.00 -25.81
CA GLU A 598 6.60 11.03 -26.55
C GLU A 598 8.09 11.06 -26.19
N ALA A 599 8.41 10.97 -24.90
CA ALA A 599 9.78 10.93 -24.42
C ALA A 599 10.51 9.69 -24.97
N ILE A 600 9.89 8.52 -24.92
CA ILE A 600 10.46 7.29 -25.46
C ILE A 600 10.62 7.39 -26.97
N ALA A 601 9.58 7.80 -27.71
CA ALA A 601 9.64 7.94 -29.17
C ALA A 601 10.76 8.88 -29.62
N LYS A 602 10.94 10.01 -28.92
CA LYS A 602 11.98 11.00 -29.21
C LYS A 602 13.40 10.41 -29.10
N HIS A 603 13.66 9.59 -28.09
CA HIS A 603 15.01 9.12 -27.79
C HIS A 603 15.32 7.74 -28.38
N THR A 604 14.31 6.94 -28.70
CA THR A 604 14.49 5.64 -29.36
C THR A 604 14.42 5.74 -30.89
N LYS A 605 13.79 6.81 -31.42
CA LYS A 605 13.58 7.02 -32.85
C LYS A 605 12.92 5.83 -33.57
N THR A 606 12.24 4.95 -32.80
CA THR A 606 11.48 3.83 -33.37
C THR A 606 10.12 4.32 -33.85
N ALA A 607 9.67 3.81 -35.00
CA ALA A 607 8.35 4.15 -35.54
C ALA A 607 7.21 3.48 -34.75
N ASN A 608 7.49 2.35 -34.11
CA ASN A 608 6.51 1.60 -33.32
C ASN A 608 7.21 0.79 -32.23
N LEU A 609 7.39 1.43 -31.09
CA LEU A 609 8.03 0.82 -29.91
C LEU A 609 7.34 -0.49 -29.51
N GLU A 610 6.04 -0.52 -29.47
CA GLU A 610 5.23 -1.67 -29.07
C GLU A 610 5.55 -2.91 -29.91
N LYS A 611 5.53 -2.75 -31.22
CA LYS A 611 5.83 -3.84 -32.15
C LYS A 611 7.27 -4.33 -32.01
N ASP A 612 8.22 -3.41 -31.99
CA ASP A 612 9.65 -3.72 -31.95
C ASP A 612 10.01 -4.39 -30.63
N PHE A 613 9.43 -3.90 -29.53
CA PHE A 613 9.58 -4.53 -28.20
C PHE A 613 8.96 -5.94 -28.17
N LEU A 614 7.74 -6.12 -28.71
CA LEU A 614 7.09 -7.42 -28.71
C LEU A 614 7.91 -8.46 -29.49
N GLU A 615 8.54 -8.07 -30.59
CA GLU A 615 9.48 -8.94 -31.33
C GLU A 615 10.70 -9.30 -30.48
N TYR A 616 11.24 -8.33 -29.72
CA TYR A 616 12.33 -8.59 -28.77
C TYR A 616 11.90 -9.55 -27.64
N ALA A 617 10.75 -9.31 -27.01
CA ALA A 617 10.23 -10.15 -25.96
C ALA A 617 9.91 -11.58 -26.42
N LYS A 618 9.33 -11.73 -27.64
CA LYS A 618 9.09 -13.05 -28.26
C LYS A 618 10.39 -13.79 -28.57
N LYS A 619 11.47 -13.11 -28.93
CA LYS A 619 12.77 -13.73 -29.12
C LYS A 619 13.30 -14.31 -27.81
N ILE A 620 13.18 -13.57 -26.71
CA ILE A 620 13.55 -14.06 -25.36
C ILE A 620 12.66 -15.23 -24.97
N ALA A 621 11.34 -15.12 -25.12
CA ALA A 621 10.39 -16.18 -24.82
C ALA A 621 10.69 -17.47 -25.62
N ASN A 622 11.00 -17.35 -26.91
CA ASN A 622 11.37 -18.49 -27.74
C ASN A 622 12.71 -19.11 -27.35
N SER A 623 13.62 -18.35 -26.72
CA SER A 623 14.90 -18.93 -26.24
C SER A 623 14.78 -19.69 -24.92
N TYR A 624 13.67 -19.54 -24.18
CA TYR A 624 13.45 -20.22 -22.93
C TYR A 624 12.91 -21.64 -23.16
N GLY A 625 13.77 -22.65 -22.98
CA GLY A 625 13.47 -24.08 -23.18
C GLY A 625 12.81 -24.38 -24.54
N PRO A 626 13.44 -24.01 -25.67
CA PRO A 626 12.83 -24.16 -27.01
C PRO A 626 12.51 -25.61 -27.37
N ASP A 627 13.20 -26.57 -26.75
CA ASP A 627 13.01 -28.00 -26.97
C ASP A 627 12.04 -28.67 -26.01
N LEU A 628 11.50 -27.89 -25.03
CA LEU A 628 10.54 -28.37 -24.06
C LEU A 628 9.10 -28.02 -24.50
N ASP A 629 8.18 -28.90 -24.24
CA ASP A 629 6.75 -28.69 -24.33
C ASP A 629 6.24 -28.33 -22.93
N TRP A 630 5.92 -27.06 -22.76
CA TRP A 630 5.44 -26.46 -21.51
C TRP A 630 3.94 -26.61 -21.28
N THR A 631 3.22 -27.21 -22.21
CA THR A 631 1.76 -27.38 -22.10
C THR A 631 1.42 -28.27 -20.90
N PRO A 632 0.49 -27.89 -20.03
CA PRO A 632 -0.05 -28.77 -19.00
C PRO A 632 -0.69 -30.02 -19.62
N LEU A 633 -0.81 -31.11 -18.85
CA LEU A 633 -1.53 -32.29 -19.33
C LEU A 633 -3.03 -31.98 -19.37
N GLU A 634 -3.65 -32.28 -20.49
CA GLU A 634 -5.10 -32.35 -20.64
C GLU A 634 -5.67 -33.55 -19.88
N ASP A 635 -6.97 -33.52 -19.55
CA ASP A 635 -7.60 -34.56 -18.73
C ASP A 635 -7.37 -35.99 -19.29
N GLU A 636 -7.49 -36.18 -20.62
CA GLU A 636 -7.27 -37.46 -21.26
C GLU A 636 -5.82 -37.90 -21.20
N GLU A 637 -4.86 -36.98 -21.37
CA GLU A 637 -3.45 -37.22 -21.24
C GLU A 637 -3.08 -37.57 -19.79
N TYR A 638 -3.68 -36.88 -18.82
CA TYR A 638 -3.49 -37.15 -17.41
C TYR A 638 -3.95 -38.56 -17.01
N VAL A 639 -5.09 -39.04 -17.56
CA VAL A 639 -5.55 -40.41 -17.36
C VAL A 639 -4.55 -41.41 -17.93
N ALA A 640 -4.11 -41.21 -19.18
CA ALA A 640 -3.10 -42.07 -19.82
C ALA A 640 -1.74 -42.04 -19.08
N TYR A 641 -1.33 -40.88 -18.60
CA TYR A 641 -0.13 -40.72 -17.75
C TYR A 641 -0.24 -41.55 -16.46
N ARG A 642 -1.38 -41.56 -15.79
CA ARG A 642 -1.60 -42.28 -14.54
C ARG A 642 -1.54 -43.80 -14.68
N GLU A 643 -1.84 -44.37 -15.86
CA GLU A 643 -1.75 -45.82 -16.10
C GLU A 643 -0.29 -46.33 -16.03
N ASP A 644 0.64 -45.63 -16.65
CA ASP A 644 2.09 -45.94 -16.64
C ASP A 644 2.88 -44.64 -16.87
N PRO A 645 3.19 -43.89 -15.80
CA PRO A 645 3.90 -42.62 -15.90
C PRO A 645 5.24 -42.70 -16.61
N ALA A 646 6.02 -43.75 -16.32
CA ALA A 646 7.35 -43.92 -16.90
C ALA A 646 7.30 -44.18 -18.41
N LYS A 647 6.37 -45.03 -18.85
CA LYS A 647 6.17 -45.32 -20.27
C LYS A 647 5.62 -44.09 -21.01
N TRP A 648 4.71 -43.38 -20.39
CA TRP A 648 4.11 -42.16 -20.97
C TRP A 648 5.17 -41.08 -21.20
N VAL A 649 6.02 -40.80 -20.18
CA VAL A 649 7.09 -39.79 -20.28
C VAL A 649 8.15 -40.23 -21.30
N ALA A 650 8.49 -41.55 -21.35
CA ALA A 650 9.41 -42.05 -22.37
C ALA A 650 8.90 -41.85 -23.80
N ALA A 651 7.58 -41.94 -24.02
CA ALA A 651 6.94 -41.65 -25.30
C ALA A 651 6.80 -40.14 -25.59
N ASN A 652 6.76 -39.30 -24.55
CA ASN A 652 6.59 -37.85 -24.61
C ASN A 652 7.73 -37.09 -23.88
N PRO A 653 8.99 -37.25 -24.28
CA PRO A 653 10.16 -36.81 -23.50
C PRO A 653 10.34 -35.29 -23.42
N LYS A 654 9.59 -34.52 -24.20
CA LYS A 654 9.60 -33.06 -24.18
C LYS A 654 8.58 -32.44 -23.20
N ARG A 655 7.63 -33.25 -22.73
CA ARG A 655 6.56 -32.74 -21.81
C ARG A 655 7.13 -32.42 -20.43
N TYR A 656 7.34 -31.12 -20.16
CA TYR A 656 7.93 -30.65 -18.90
C TYR A 656 7.10 -31.04 -17.69
N ALA A 657 5.82 -30.72 -17.68
CA ALA A 657 4.93 -30.96 -16.54
C ALA A 657 4.88 -32.45 -16.15
N ALA A 658 4.64 -33.33 -17.12
CA ALA A 658 4.60 -34.77 -16.87
C ALA A 658 5.93 -35.33 -16.37
N THR A 659 7.05 -34.84 -16.94
CA THR A 659 8.37 -35.27 -16.51
C THR A 659 8.65 -34.85 -15.07
N MET A 660 8.30 -33.62 -14.66
CA MET A 660 8.48 -33.16 -13.29
C MET A 660 7.55 -33.88 -12.30
N MET A 661 6.34 -34.27 -12.72
CA MET A 661 5.44 -35.12 -11.91
C MET A 661 6.06 -36.50 -11.69
N LEU A 662 6.62 -37.10 -12.72
CA LEU A 662 7.33 -38.40 -12.61
C LEU A 662 8.57 -38.28 -11.71
N VAL A 663 9.35 -37.21 -11.85
CA VAL A 663 10.49 -36.92 -10.98
C VAL A 663 10.04 -36.84 -9.49
N SER A 664 8.93 -36.19 -9.20
CA SER A 664 8.40 -36.16 -7.84
C SER A 664 8.08 -37.55 -7.30
N ALA A 665 7.36 -38.39 -8.09
CA ALA A 665 7.02 -39.75 -7.71
C ALA A 665 8.28 -40.62 -7.50
N LEU A 666 9.23 -40.55 -8.43
CA LEU A 666 10.52 -41.29 -8.33
C LEU A 666 11.34 -40.88 -7.11
N THR A 667 11.27 -39.57 -6.76
CA THR A 667 11.95 -39.04 -5.57
C THR A 667 11.30 -39.56 -4.27
N GLU A 668 9.97 -39.63 -4.21
CA GLU A 668 9.23 -40.22 -3.09
C GLU A 668 9.54 -41.72 -2.94
N GLU A 669 9.65 -42.45 -4.07
CA GLU A 669 10.03 -43.87 -4.13
C GLU A 669 11.53 -44.10 -3.92
N ARG A 670 12.35 -43.07 -3.79
CA ARG A 670 13.81 -43.12 -3.66
C ARG A 670 14.52 -43.76 -4.87
N LYS A 671 13.92 -43.68 -6.03
CA LYS A 671 14.52 -44.08 -7.32
C LYS A 671 15.40 -42.94 -7.85
N TRP A 672 16.48 -42.69 -7.12
CA TRP A 672 17.31 -41.50 -7.29
C TRP A 672 17.96 -41.42 -8.68
N GLN A 673 18.42 -42.59 -9.23
CA GLN A 673 19.08 -42.58 -10.54
C GLN A 673 18.10 -42.24 -11.65
N ASP A 674 16.90 -42.82 -11.64
CA ASP A 674 15.90 -42.57 -12.66
C ASP A 674 15.42 -41.09 -12.61
N SER A 675 15.29 -40.55 -11.41
CA SER A 675 14.99 -39.12 -11.19
C SER A 675 16.10 -38.24 -11.74
N LYS A 676 17.38 -38.54 -11.44
CA LYS A 676 18.52 -37.78 -11.92
C LYS A 676 18.59 -37.76 -13.44
N ASP A 677 18.41 -38.93 -14.10
CA ASP A 677 18.49 -39.05 -15.57
C ASP A 677 17.44 -38.20 -16.29
N LEU A 678 16.24 -38.07 -15.72
CA LEU A 678 15.18 -37.20 -16.24
C LEU A 678 15.51 -35.71 -16.02
N LEU A 679 15.98 -35.37 -14.83
CA LEU A 679 16.33 -34.00 -14.48
C LEU A 679 17.46 -33.44 -15.31
N GLU A 680 18.52 -34.26 -15.59
CA GLU A 680 19.62 -33.84 -16.43
C GLU A 680 19.17 -33.50 -17.86
N LYS A 681 18.17 -34.21 -18.40
CA LYS A 681 17.59 -33.90 -19.71
C LYS A 681 16.84 -32.58 -19.71
N ILE A 682 16.02 -32.33 -18.68
CA ILE A 682 15.27 -31.06 -18.50
C ILE A 682 16.26 -29.91 -18.38
N ILE A 683 17.25 -30.02 -17.52
CA ILE A 683 18.25 -29.01 -17.26
C ILE A 683 19.09 -28.70 -18.49
N ALA A 684 19.43 -29.74 -19.30
CA ALA A 684 20.13 -29.55 -20.56
C ALA A 684 19.28 -28.75 -21.57
N ALA A 685 17.97 -28.96 -21.58
CA ALA A 685 17.03 -28.23 -22.45
C ALA A 685 16.76 -26.79 -21.98
N GLU A 686 16.76 -26.54 -20.66
CA GLU A 686 16.60 -25.17 -20.07
C GLU A 686 17.53 -25.00 -18.85
N PRO A 687 18.76 -24.53 -19.07
CA PRO A 687 19.76 -24.37 -17.99
C PRO A 687 19.43 -23.22 -17.01
N ASN A 688 18.56 -22.30 -17.34
CA ASN A 688 18.18 -21.18 -16.50
C ASN A 688 16.71 -21.28 -16.03
N ASN A 689 16.26 -22.52 -15.81
CA ASN A 689 14.92 -22.83 -15.39
C ASN A 689 14.56 -22.13 -14.07
N ARG A 690 13.53 -21.28 -14.11
CA ARG A 690 13.02 -20.47 -12.97
C ARG A 690 11.63 -20.91 -12.52
N GLU A 691 11.19 -22.10 -12.91
CA GLU A 691 9.91 -22.61 -12.43
C GLU A 691 9.92 -22.76 -10.89
N SER A 692 8.78 -22.57 -10.27
CA SER A 692 8.64 -22.67 -8.81
C SER A 692 9.01 -24.05 -8.27
N PHE A 693 8.73 -25.11 -9.02
CA PHE A 693 9.24 -26.46 -8.76
C PHE A 693 10.55 -26.64 -9.52
N ASN A 694 11.64 -26.16 -8.92
CA ASN A 694 12.92 -26.00 -9.61
C ASN A 694 13.65 -27.34 -9.82
N PRO A 695 14.03 -27.70 -11.07
CA PRO A 695 14.70 -28.97 -11.36
C PRO A 695 16.08 -29.10 -10.71
N TYR A 696 16.79 -28.01 -10.45
CA TYR A 696 18.08 -28.07 -9.75
C TYR A 696 17.97 -28.47 -8.29
N MET A 697 16.89 -28.01 -7.59
CA MET A 697 16.63 -28.45 -6.22
C MET A 697 16.36 -29.98 -6.19
N SER A 698 15.55 -30.47 -7.12
CA SER A 698 15.24 -31.88 -7.26
C SER A 698 16.49 -32.69 -7.62
N LEU A 699 17.36 -32.15 -8.52
CA LEU A 699 18.63 -32.81 -8.89
C LEU A 699 19.59 -32.90 -7.69
N ALA A 700 19.70 -31.83 -6.90
CA ALA A 700 20.51 -31.85 -5.68
C ALA A 700 20.04 -32.94 -4.71
N LEU A 701 18.70 -33.07 -4.55
CA LEU A 701 18.12 -34.13 -3.71
C LEU A 701 18.39 -35.53 -4.25
N ALA A 702 18.29 -35.78 -5.57
CA ALA A 702 18.58 -37.03 -6.20
C ALA A 702 20.06 -37.40 -6.05
N CYS A 703 20.99 -36.46 -6.31
CA CYS A 703 22.42 -36.64 -6.11
C CYS A 703 22.76 -36.99 -4.65
N ARG A 704 22.10 -36.30 -3.67
CA ARG A 704 22.25 -36.63 -2.24
C ARG A 704 21.82 -38.06 -1.94
N GLY A 705 20.69 -38.50 -2.50
CA GLY A 705 20.20 -39.87 -2.33
C GLY A 705 21.15 -40.95 -2.91
N LEU A 706 21.93 -40.60 -3.93
CA LEU A 706 22.94 -41.45 -4.56
C LEU A 706 24.32 -41.38 -3.88
N GLY A 707 24.54 -40.44 -2.95
CA GLY A 707 25.85 -40.15 -2.38
C GLY A 707 26.80 -39.41 -3.37
N ASP A 708 26.24 -38.80 -4.43
CA ASP A 708 27.00 -38.02 -5.42
C ASP A 708 27.14 -36.57 -4.91
N GLU A 709 28.10 -36.36 -4.01
CA GLU A 709 28.35 -35.02 -3.43
C GLU A 709 28.79 -33.99 -4.48
N ALA A 710 29.48 -34.42 -5.54
CA ALA A 710 29.91 -33.51 -6.59
C ALA A 710 28.73 -33.02 -7.43
N GLY A 711 27.80 -33.92 -7.80
CA GLY A 711 26.57 -33.59 -8.49
C GLY A 711 25.64 -32.72 -7.64
N GLU A 712 25.49 -33.06 -6.35
CA GLU A 712 24.68 -32.21 -5.40
C GLU A 712 25.25 -30.79 -5.35
N ARG A 713 26.56 -30.63 -5.19
CA ARG A 713 27.24 -29.35 -5.18
C ARG A 713 27.00 -28.53 -6.45
N ALA A 714 27.21 -29.17 -7.62
CA ALA A 714 27.01 -28.50 -8.91
C ALA A 714 25.58 -27.99 -9.10
N ALA A 715 24.58 -28.82 -8.73
CA ALA A 715 23.19 -28.46 -8.82
C ALA A 715 22.84 -27.28 -7.88
N LEU A 716 23.29 -27.29 -6.63
CA LEU A 716 23.03 -26.21 -5.66
C LEU A 716 23.74 -24.91 -6.07
N LEU A 717 24.95 -24.94 -6.59
CA LEU A 717 25.65 -23.74 -7.09
C LEU A 717 24.91 -23.11 -8.26
N LYS A 718 24.41 -23.93 -9.19
CA LYS A 718 23.64 -23.43 -10.32
C LYS A 718 22.31 -22.86 -9.86
N LEU A 719 21.62 -23.52 -8.94
CA LEU A 719 20.38 -23.01 -8.35
C LEU A 719 20.57 -21.60 -7.77
N LEU A 720 21.58 -21.41 -6.93
CA LEU A 720 21.90 -20.11 -6.33
C LEU A 720 22.24 -19.02 -7.35
N SER A 721 22.77 -19.40 -8.52
CA SER A 721 23.06 -18.43 -9.59
C SER A 721 21.82 -17.90 -10.30
N ILE A 722 20.69 -18.63 -10.23
CA ILE A 722 19.43 -18.27 -10.91
C ILE A 722 18.31 -17.87 -9.96
N ASP A 723 18.41 -18.25 -8.70
CA ASP A 723 17.44 -17.87 -7.65
C ASP A 723 18.17 -17.61 -6.33
N SER A 724 18.17 -16.37 -5.87
CA SER A 724 18.82 -15.96 -4.62
C SER A 724 17.95 -16.13 -3.38
N ASN A 725 16.68 -16.57 -3.52
CA ASN A 725 15.78 -16.76 -2.38
C ASN A 725 15.96 -18.11 -1.69
N VAL A 726 16.79 -19.00 -2.24
CA VAL A 726 16.99 -20.37 -1.76
C VAL A 726 18.14 -20.47 -0.75
N SER A 727 17.99 -19.87 0.43
CA SER A 727 19.03 -19.88 1.49
C SER A 727 19.46 -21.28 1.92
N ASP A 728 18.54 -22.25 1.87
CA ASP A 728 18.82 -23.64 2.24
C ASP A 728 19.85 -24.30 1.32
N ALA A 729 19.91 -23.90 0.05
CA ALA A 729 20.94 -24.36 -0.88
C ALA A 729 22.33 -23.88 -0.45
N ALA A 730 22.49 -22.62 -0.03
CA ALA A 730 23.75 -22.08 0.49
C ALA A 730 24.15 -22.76 1.81
N ALA A 731 23.19 -22.96 2.71
CA ALA A 731 23.42 -23.68 3.96
C ALA A 731 23.87 -25.11 3.74
N ARG A 732 23.29 -25.80 2.76
CA ARG A 732 23.66 -27.18 2.39
C ARG A 732 25.03 -27.26 1.75
N LEU A 733 25.43 -26.31 0.90
CA LEU A 733 26.76 -26.24 0.35
C LEU A 733 27.83 -26.18 1.44
N LEU A 734 27.59 -25.41 2.51
CA LEU A 734 28.50 -25.37 3.66
C LEU A 734 28.54 -26.69 4.43
N GLU A 735 27.47 -27.49 4.45
CA GLU A 735 27.44 -28.82 5.09
C GLU A 735 28.23 -29.86 4.31
N LEU A 736 28.15 -29.83 2.98
CA LEU A 736 28.91 -30.73 2.13
C LEU A 736 30.44 -30.63 2.37
N GLY A 737 30.90 -29.50 2.91
CA GLY A 737 32.30 -29.29 3.25
C GLY A 737 33.22 -29.39 2.04
N GLY A 738 34.21 -30.26 2.10
CA GLY A 738 35.16 -30.47 1.02
C GLY A 738 36.23 -29.39 0.92
N THR A 739 36.90 -29.28 -0.27
CA THR A 739 38.03 -28.36 -0.50
C THR A 739 37.62 -26.92 -0.84
N MET A 740 36.52 -26.41 -0.27
CA MET A 740 36.14 -25.03 -0.52
C MET A 740 37.21 -24.06 0.00
N SER A 741 37.56 -23.08 -0.82
CA SER A 741 38.36 -21.93 -0.41
C SER A 741 37.66 -21.07 0.62
N ALA A 742 38.40 -20.26 1.36
CA ALA A 742 37.84 -19.28 2.27
C ALA A 742 36.88 -18.33 1.54
N ALA A 743 37.20 -17.92 0.32
CA ALA A 743 36.35 -17.03 -0.49
C ALA A 743 34.99 -17.66 -0.84
N GLU A 744 34.98 -18.94 -1.23
CA GLU A 744 33.73 -19.68 -1.53
C GLU A 744 32.85 -19.83 -0.28
N ARG A 745 33.46 -20.21 0.85
CA ARG A 745 32.73 -20.28 2.12
C ARG A 745 32.13 -18.93 2.52
N ALA A 746 32.91 -17.84 2.34
CA ALA A 746 32.41 -16.49 2.61
C ALA A 746 31.24 -16.13 1.68
N ALA A 747 31.32 -16.45 0.38
CA ALA A 747 30.24 -16.19 -0.57
C ALA A 747 28.95 -16.92 -0.18
N HIS A 748 29.03 -18.18 0.24
CA HIS A 748 27.85 -18.92 0.71
C HIS A 748 27.30 -18.38 2.04
N GLY A 749 28.17 -17.94 2.96
CA GLY A 749 27.76 -17.25 4.17
C GLY A 749 27.01 -15.96 3.84
N ASP A 750 27.49 -15.16 2.89
CA ASP A 750 26.82 -13.95 2.42
C ASP A 750 25.46 -14.25 1.78
N GLN A 751 25.37 -15.30 0.96
CA GLN A 751 24.10 -15.72 0.34
C GLN A 751 23.04 -16.12 1.39
N MET A 752 23.45 -16.82 2.43
CA MET A 752 22.53 -17.14 3.54
C MET A 752 21.97 -15.87 4.21
N LEU A 753 22.81 -14.84 4.38
CA LEU A 753 22.40 -13.58 5.02
C LEU A 753 21.48 -12.74 4.14
N GLN A 754 21.44 -12.93 2.83
CA GLN A 754 20.54 -12.21 1.93
C GLN A 754 19.06 -12.48 2.20
N THR A 755 18.74 -13.66 2.73
CA THR A 755 17.35 -14.03 3.06
C THR A 755 17.10 -14.09 4.56
N ASN A 756 18.14 -14.37 5.35
CA ASN A 756 18.06 -14.46 6.81
C ASN A 756 19.33 -13.93 7.48
N PRO A 757 19.37 -12.63 7.84
CA PRO A 757 20.52 -12.05 8.53
C PRO A 757 20.66 -12.49 10.00
N PHE A 758 19.79 -13.34 10.54
CA PHE A 758 19.83 -13.82 11.93
C PHE A 758 20.39 -15.25 12.05
N GLN A 759 21.15 -15.72 11.04
CA GLN A 759 21.74 -17.07 11.05
C GLN A 759 23.15 -17.07 11.65
N GLU A 760 23.31 -17.62 12.87
CA GLU A 760 24.62 -17.80 13.51
C GLU A 760 25.64 -18.52 12.60
N LYS A 761 25.20 -19.60 11.93
CA LYS A 761 26.06 -20.41 11.03
C LYS A 761 26.73 -19.56 9.96
N ALA A 762 26.01 -18.63 9.39
CA ALA A 762 26.55 -17.72 8.36
C ALA A 762 27.67 -16.84 8.92
N TYR A 763 27.45 -16.19 10.06
CA TYR A 763 28.47 -15.33 10.67
C TYR A 763 29.67 -16.10 11.17
N ARG A 764 29.49 -17.31 11.72
CA ARG A 764 30.61 -18.19 12.08
C ARG A 764 31.46 -18.56 10.86
N THR A 765 30.80 -18.86 9.75
CA THR A 765 31.48 -19.15 8.49
C THR A 765 32.26 -17.95 7.97
N LEU A 766 31.61 -16.76 7.99
CA LEU A 766 32.24 -15.51 7.56
C LEU A 766 33.45 -15.13 8.43
N ALA A 767 33.31 -15.24 9.76
CA ALA A 767 34.39 -14.95 10.69
C ALA A 767 35.61 -15.88 10.47
N ALA A 768 35.35 -17.20 10.30
CA ALA A 768 36.39 -18.17 10.03
C ALA A 768 37.06 -17.94 8.68
N ALA A 769 36.29 -17.71 7.62
CA ALA A 769 36.81 -17.46 6.27
C ALA A 769 37.64 -16.17 6.18
N ALA A 770 37.14 -15.10 6.82
CA ALA A 770 37.84 -13.80 6.88
C ALA A 770 39.14 -13.89 7.68
N LYS A 771 39.16 -14.65 8.78
CA LYS A 771 40.37 -14.91 9.57
C LYS A 771 41.42 -15.67 8.77
N GLU A 772 41.02 -16.71 8.03
CA GLU A 772 41.88 -17.47 7.15
C GLU A 772 42.47 -16.63 5.99
N SER A 773 41.64 -15.72 5.45
CA SER A 773 42.07 -14.80 4.38
C SER A 773 42.84 -13.59 4.90
N GLY A 774 43.03 -13.44 6.23
CA GLY A 774 43.75 -12.33 6.81
C GLY A 774 43.01 -10.97 6.71
N ASP A 775 41.67 -10.99 6.68
CA ASP A 775 40.84 -9.78 6.70
C ASP A 775 40.31 -9.49 8.11
N PRO A 776 41.02 -8.65 8.88
CA PRO A 776 40.62 -8.34 10.25
C PRO A 776 39.36 -7.51 10.34
N ARG A 777 39.07 -6.68 9.34
CA ARG A 777 37.84 -5.86 9.32
C ARG A 777 36.61 -6.77 9.21
N ARG A 778 36.59 -7.65 8.21
CA ARG A 778 35.48 -8.55 7.99
C ARG A 778 35.33 -9.57 9.12
N THR A 779 36.46 -10.02 9.71
CA THR A 779 36.44 -10.88 10.90
C THR A 779 35.74 -10.18 12.07
N ARG A 780 36.08 -8.91 12.31
CA ARG A 780 35.47 -8.10 13.36
C ARG A 780 33.96 -7.95 13.13
N GLU A 781 33.54 -7.51 11.95
CA GLU A 781 32.14 -7.30 11.57
C GLU A 781 31.33 -8.60 11.80
N ALA A 782 31.84 -9.74 11.35
CA ALA A 782 31.17 -11.01 11.52
C ALA A 782 31.06 -11.45 12.98
N LEU A 783 32.10 -11.23 13.80
CA LEU A 783 32.08 -11.55 15.24
C LEU A 783 31.14 -10.60 16.02
N GLU A 784 31.11 -9.33 15.70
CA GLU A 784 30.22 -8.35 16.33
C GLU A 784 28.75 -8.70 16.02
N SER A 785 28.40 -9.02 14.77
CA SER A 785 27.06 -9.47 14.37
C SER A 785 26.68 -10.81 15.02
N LEU A 786 27.64 -11.74 15.12
CA LEU A 786 27.42 -13.02 15.79
C LEU A 786 27.14 -12.85 17.28
N LEU A 787 27.90 -11.99 17.97
CA LEU A 787 27.69 -11.68 19.37
C LEU A 787 26.33 -11.01 19.63
N ALA A 788 25.86 -10.20 18.70
CA ALA A 788 24.53 -9.59 18.78
C ALA A 788 23.36 -10.60 18.67
N LEU A 789 23.64 -11.83 18.24
CA LEU A 789 22.68 -12.94 18.24
C LEU A 789 22.67 -13.73 19.58
N GLU A 790 23.44 -13.31 20.57
CA GLU A 790 23.54 -13.94 21.88
C GLU A 790 23.85 -15.45 21.84
N PRO A 791 24.95 -15.84 21.14
CA PRO A 791 25.31 -17.25 20.99
C PRO A 791 25.73 -17.86 22.32
N ARG A 792 25.54 -19.19 22.48
CA ARG A 792 25.84 -19.90 23.73
C ARG A 792 27.31 -19.84 24.16
N ASP A 793 28.23 -19.61 23.22
CA ASP A 793 29.68 -19.51 23.46
C ASP A 793 30.17 -18.04 23.40
N ALA A 794 29.32 -17.09 23.77
CA ALA A 794 29.61 -15.65 23.73
C ALA A 794 30.96 -15.29 24.39
N GLY A 795 31.29 -15.88 25.55
CA GLY A 795 32.56 -15.65 26.24
C GLY A 795 33.78 -15.97 25.39
N ARG A 796 33.75 -17.04 24.57
CA ARG A 796 34.83 -17.38 23.65
C ARG A 796 34.90 -16.38 22.49
N LEU A 797 33.77 -15.97 21.95
CA LEU A 797 33.72 -15.02 20.84
C LEU A 797 34.19 -13.62 21.27
N HIS A 798 33.84 -13.17 22.46
CA HIS A 798 34.37 -11.95 23.07
C HIS A 798 35.91 -12.01 23.21
N TYR A 799 36.44 -13.12 23.63
CA TYR A 799 37.90 -13.32 23.70
C TYR A 799 38.56 -13.29 22.30
N GLU A 800 37.96 -13.91 21.29
CA GLU A 800 38.45 -13.85 19.91
C GLU A 800 38.43 -12.43 19.37
N LEU A 801 37.34 -11.67 19.59
CA LEU A 801 37.22 -10.29 19.19
C LEU A 801 38.24 -9.39 19.93
N ALA A 802 38.43 -9.60 21.23
CA ALA A 802 39.44 -8.90 22.02
C ALA A 802 40.87 -9.12 21.48
N THR A 803 41.18 -10.37 21.14
CA THR A 803 42.49 -10.74 20.58
C THR A 803 42.72 -10.04 19.23
N LEU A 804 41.68 -9.96 18.39
CA LEU A 804 41.74 -9.25 17.11
C LEU A 804 41.99 -7.74 17.29
N LEU A 805 41.29 -7.12 18.24
CA LEU A 805 41.32 -5.68 18.48
C LEU A 805 42.51 -5.21 19.28
N ARG A 806 43.23 -6.11 19.98
CA ARG A 806 44.25 -5.80 20.96
C ARG A 806 45.28 -4.75 20.50
N LYS A 807 45.72 -4.85 19.25
CA LYS A 807 46.80 -3.96 18.71
C LYS A 807 46.23 -2.70 18.07
N SER A 808 45.09 -2.75 17.46
CA SER A 808 44.49 -1.64 16.71
C SER A 808 43.59 -0.77 17.57
N ASP A 809 42.92 -1.32 18.56
CA ASP A 809 41.92 -0.65 19.37
C ASP A 809 41.84 -1.23 20.80
N PRO A 810 42.86 -0.88 21.64
CA PRO A 810 43.05 -1.55 22.95
C PRO A 810 41.91 -1.28 23.95
N VAL A 811 41.19 -0.15 23.86
CA VAL A 811 40.11 0.18 24.80
C VAL A 811 38.88 -0.72 24.57
N PRO A 812 38.30 -0.83 23.37
CA PRO A 812 37.32 -1.84 23.07
C PRO A 812 37.81 -3.26 23.32
N ALA A 813 39.05 -3.60 22.98
CA ALA A 813 39.59 -4.93 23.23
C ALA A 813 39.51 -5.30 24.72
N ARG A 814 39.91 -4.39 25.60
CA ARG A 814 39.81 -4.62 27.05
C ARG A 814 38.37 -4.83 27.52
N ARG A 815 37.42 -4.05 26.95
CA ARG A 815 35.99 -4.24 27.23
C ARG A 815 35.52 -5.63 26.81
N GLN A 816 35.93 -6.10 25.66
CA GLN A 816 35.61 -7.46 25.18
C GLN A 816 36.19 -8.55 26.09
N VAL A 817 37.40 -8.36 26.63
CA VAL A 817 37.94 -9.31 27.62
C VAL A 817 37.11 -9.35 28.87
N LEU A 818 36.63 -8.22 29.37
CA LEU A 818 35.79 -8.17 30.55
C LEU A 818 34.44 -8.87 30.31
N GLN A 819 33.82 -8.66 29.14
CA GLN A 819 32.61 -9.38 28.73
C GLN A 819 32.84 -10.90 28.65
N ALA A 820 33.98 -11.33 28.10
CA ALA A 820 34.35 -12.75 28.10
C ALA A 820 34.42 -13.36 29.50
N LEU A 821 34.88 -12.57 30.48
CA LEU A 821 35.00 -12.99 31.89
C LEU A 821 33.66 -12.89 32.65
N GLU A 822 32.77 -12.00 32.24
CA GLU A 822 31.39 -11.97 32.74
C GLU A 822 30.64 -13.24 32.38
N GLU A 823 30.76 -13.69 31.12
CA GLU A 823 30.19 -14.93 30.62
C GLU A 823 30.87 -16.20 31.22
N ASN A 824 32.18 -16.14 31.37
CA ASN A 824 32.96 -17.25 31.93
C ASN A 824 34.07 -16.74 32.87
N PRO A 825 33.77 -16.60 34.17
CA PRO A 825 34.73 -16.04 35.15
C PRO A 825 36.04 -16.85 35.33
N ARG A 826 36.06 -18.09 34.87
CA ARG A 826 37.24 -18.98 34.97
C ARG A 826 37.96 -19.14 33.63
N PHE A 827 37.70 -18.30 32.65
CA PHE A 827 38.33 -18.36 31.34
C PHE A 827 39.80 -17.90 31.44
N GLN A 828 40.70 -18.83 31.64
CA GLN A 828 42.11 -18.56 31.90
C GLN A 828 42.79 -17.70 30.81
N ALA A 829 42.56 -18.02 29.54
CA ALA A 829 43.15 -17.25 28.44
C ALA A 829 42.66 -15.77 28.40
N ALA A 830 41.44 -15.52 28.83
CA ALA A 830 40.91 -14.15 28.96
C ALA A 830 41.53 -13.41 30.17
N LEU A 831 41.79 -14.09 31.28
CA LEU A 831 42.49 -13.55 32.45
C LEU A 831 43.94 -13.16 32.09
N GLU A 832 44.64 -14.05 31.38
CA GLU A 832 45.98 -13.80 30.87
C GLU A 832 46.01 -12.60 29.87
N LEU A 833 45.04 -12.54 28.97
CA LEU A 833 44.93 -11.41 28.02
C LEU A 833 44.64 -10.11 28.77
N LEU A 834 43.75 -10.13 29.79
CA LEU A 834 43.44 -8.95 30.61
C LEU A 834 44.68 -8.36 31.30
N SER A 835 45.57 -9.20 31.78
CA SER A 835 46.80 -8.81 32.47
C SER A 835 47.78 -8.03 31.53
N THR A 836 47.57 -8.14 30.24
CA THR A 836 48.43 -7.45 29.24
C THR A 836 47.97 -6.03 28.91
N PHE A 837 46.76 -5.65 29.37
CA PHE A 837 46.26 -4.27 29.22
C PHE A 837 46.72 -3.39 30.40
N PRO A 838 46.97 -2.10 30.16
CA PRO A 838 47.23 -1.16 31.25
C PRO A 838 46.01 -1.11 32.18
N PRO A 839 46.23 -0.84 33.49
CA PRO A 839 45.15 -0.64 34.42
C PRO A 839 44.18 0.44 33.94
N ALA A 840 42.91 0.30 34.22
CA ALA A 840 41.93 1.31 33.87
C ALA A 840 42.33 2.66 34.50
N PRO A 841 42.24 3.78 33.79
CA PRO A 841 42.42 5.08 34.41
C PRO A 841 41.40 5.18 35.57
N PRO A 842 41.79 5.79 36.67
CA PRO A 842 40.84 5.97 37.79
C PRO A 842 39.64 6.77 37.29
N ASN A 843 38.45 6.30 37.66
CA ASN A 843 37.21 7.00 37.32
C ASN A 843 37.34 8.47 37.80
N LYS A 844 37.28 9.41 36.84
CA LYS A 844 37.13 10.82 37.17
C LYS A 844 35.68 11.14 37.44
#